data_70e593dee625bdc58ebe5771f0a97284
#
_entry.id   70e593dee625bdc58ebe5771f0a97284
#
_cell.length_a   1.000
_cell.length_b   1.000
_cell.length_c   1.000
_cell.angle_alpha   90.00
_cell.angle_beta   90.00
_cell.angle_gamma   90.00
#
_symmetry.space_group_name_H-M   'P 1'
#
loop_
_entity.id
_entity.type
_entity.pdbx_description
1 polymer ?
#
loop_
_entity_poly.entity_id
_entity_poly.type
_entity_poly.pdbx_seq_one_letter_code
_entity_poly.pdbx_strand_id
1 'polypeptide(L)'
;MSKVRLAIIGNGMVGHRFIEDLLDKSDASLFDITVFCEEPRKAYDRVHLSSYFSHHTAEELSLVREGFYEKHGVKVLVGERAITINRQEKVIHSSAGRTVYYDKLIMATGSYPWIPPIKGSETQDCFVYRTIEDLNAIEACARRSKRGAVVGGGLLGLEAAGALKNLGVETHVIEFAPMLMAEQLDQMGGEQLRRKIESMGVRVHTSKNTQEIVQQGNEARKTMRFADGSELEVDFIVFSTGIRPRDKLATQCGLAVAQRGGIVINDTCQTSDPDIYAIGECASWNNRVYGLVAPGYKMAQVAVDHILGSENAFEGADLSAKLKLLGVDVGGIGDAHGRTPGARSYVYLDESKEVYKRLIVSEDNKTLLGAVLVGDTSDYGNLLQLVLNAIELPEKPDSLILPSHAGSGKPAIGVDKLPDSAQICSCFDVTKGDLIAAINKGCHTVAALKAETKAGTGCGGCIPLVTQVLNAELAKQGIEVNNNLCEHFAYSRQELFHLIRVEGIKTFEELLAKHGKGYGCEVCKPTVGSLLASCWNEYILKPQHTPLQDTNDNFLANIQKDGTYSVIPRSAGGEITPEGLVAVGRIAREFNLYTKITGSQRIGLFGAQKDDLPEIWRQLIEAGFETGHAYAKALRMAKTCVGSTWCRYGVGDSVGFGVELENRYKGIRTPHKMKFGVSGCTRECAEAQGKDVGIIATEKGWNLYVCGNGGMKPRHADLLAADLDRDTLIKYLDRFMMFYIRTADKLTRTAPWLDNLEGGIEYLKSVIIDDKLGLNEHLEEEMARLRAAVVCEWTETVNTPSAQVRFKHFINSDKRDPNVQVVPEREQHRPATPYERIPVTLVEENA
;
A
#
# COMPACT_ATOMS: atom_id res chain seq x y z
N MET A 1 -42.41 -22.38 -10.56
CA MET A 1 -41.55 -23.48 -10.02
C MET A 1 -41.27 -23.18 -8.58
N SER A 2 -41.25 -24.20 -7.70
CA SER A 2 -40.77 -23.98 -6.30
C SER A 2 -39.31 -23.60 -6.34
N LYS A 3 -38.93 -22.63 -5.51
CA LYS A 3 -37.50 -22.23 -5.35
C LYS A 3 -36.67 -23.41 -4.85
N VAL A 4 -35.46 -23.55 -5.35
CA VAL A 4 -34.47 -24.50 -4.83
C VAL A 4 -33.94 -24.00 -3.48
N ARG A 5 -34.12 -24.78 -2.41
CA ARG A 5 -33.60 -24.45 -1.09
C ARG A 5 -32.10 -24.75 -1.06
N LEU A 6 -31.31 -23.71 -1.04
CA LEU A 6 -29.86 -23.82 -1.03
C LEU A 6 -29.32 -23.45 0.35
N ALA A 7 -28.75 -24.43 1.04
CA ALA A 7 -28.08 -24.19 2.32
C ALA A 7 -26.56 -24.10 2.12
N ILE A 8 -25.92 -23.16 2.81
CA ILE A 8 -24.46 -22.99 2.76
C ILE A 8 -23.94 -23.00 4.20
N ILE A 9 -23.00 -23.91 4.50
CA ILE A 9 -22.34 -23.97 5.81
C ILE A 9 -20.96 -23.32 5.68
N GLY A 10 -20.85 -22.10 6.18
CA GLY A 10 -19.63 -21.27 6.19
C GLY A 10 -19.79 -20.01 5.37
N ASN A 11 -19.70 -18.86 6.02
CA ASN A 11 -19.67 -17.51 5.42
C ASN A 11 -18.25 -16.94 5.49
N GLY A 12 -17.26 -17.69 5.00
CA GLY A 12 -15.91 -17.21 4.78
C GLY A 12 -15.74 -16.69 3.34
N MET A 13 -14.47 -16.44 2.93
CA MET A 13 -14.13 -15.92 1.60
C MET A 13 -14.73 -16.78 0.48
N VAL A 14 -14.60 -18.10 0.54
CA VAL A 14 -15.06 -19.03 -0.50
C VAL A 14 -16.58 -19.16 -0.50
N GLY A 15 -17.21 -19.24 0.69
CA GLY A 15 -18.68 -19.30 0.78
C GLY A 15 -19.35 -18.04 0.27
N HIS A 16 -18.78 -16.87 0.57
CA HIS A 16 -19.27 -15.59 0.01
C HIS A 16 -19.07 -15.52 -1.51
N ARG A 17 -17.92 -15.93 -2.00
CA ARG A 17 -17.64 -15.97 -3.44
C ARG A 17 -18.62 -16.87 -4.19
N PHE A 18 -18.94 -18.02 -3.65
CA PHE A 18 -19.96 -18.92 -4.22
C PHE A 18 -21.32 -18.21 -4.37
N ILE A 19 -21.71 -17.42 -3.37
CA ILE A 19 -22.99 -16.67 -3.42
C ILE A 19 -22.94 -15.57 -4.48
N GLU A 20 -21.84 -14.82 -4.56
CA GLU A 20 -21.64 -13.80 -5.60
C GLU A 20 -21.75 -14.43 -6.99
N ASP A 21 -20.99 -15.51 -7.26
CA ASP A 21 -20.97 -16.16 -8.57
C ASP A 21 -22.33 -16.75 -8.95
N LEU A 22 -23.06 -17.30 -7.98
CA LEU A 22 -24.41 -17.83 -8.22
C LEU A 22 -25.39 -16.72 -8.59
N LEU A 23 -25.34 -15.60 -7.87
CA LEU A 23 -26.24 -14.45 -8.10
C LEU A 23 -25.88 -13.66 -9.36
N ASP A 24 -24.62 -13.64 -9.73
CA ASP A 24 -24.15 -13.01 -10.98
C ASP A 24 -24.56 -13.84 -12.24
N LYS A 25 -24.62 -15.19 -12.10
CA LYS A 25 -24.92 -16.12 -13.22
C LYS A 25 -26.38 -16.56 -13.32
N SER A 26 -27.20 -16.29 -12.31
CA SER A 26 -28.57 -16.75 -12.25
C SER A 26 -29.55 -15.74 -11.66
N ASP A 27 -30.86 -15.92 -11.94
CA ASP A 27 -31.87 -15.12 -11.27
C ASP A 27 -32.01 -15.54 -9.80
N ALA A 28 -31.78 -14.61 -8.88
CA ALA A 28 -31.91 -14.80 -7.43
C ALA A 28 -33.31 -15.37 -7.02
N SER A 29 -34.33 -15.16 -7.84
CA SER A 29 -35.66 -15.67 -7.60
C SER A 29 -35.78 -17.19 -7.67
N LEU A 30 -34.82 -17.89 -8.27
CA LEU A 30 -34.78 -19.34 -8.42
C LEU A 30 -34.38 -20.06 -7.13
N PHE A 31 -33.71 -19.36 -6.21
CA PHE A 31 -33.14 -19.93 -5.01
C PHE A 31 -33.72 -19.32 -3.73
N ASP A 32 -33.85 -20.15 -2.70
CA ASP A 32 -34.05 -19.74 -1.29
C ASP A 32 -32.76 -20.07 -0.53
N ILE A 33 -31.90 -19.03 -0.33
CA ILE A 33 -30.54 -19.20 0.15
C ILE A 33 -30.47 -18.94 1.65
N THR A 34 -29.99 -19.94 2.42
CA THR A 34 -29.69 -19.79 3.86
C THR A 34 -28.23 -20.13 4.13
N VAL A 35 -27.53 -19.23 4.82
CA VAL A 35 -26.09 -19.32 5.10
C VAL A 35 -25.85 -19.38 6.59
N PHE A 36 -25.15 -20.44 7.05
CA PHE A 36 -24.66 -20.54 8.43
C PHE A 36 -23.32 -19.82 8.56
N CYS A 37 -23.23 -18.89 9.48
CA CYS A 37 -22.03 -18.12 9.78
C CYS A 37 -21.69 -18.27 11.26
N GLU A 38 -20.71 -19.13 11.59
CA GLU A 38 -20.30 -19.39 12.98
C GLU A 38 -19.69 -18.17 13.65
N GLU A 39 -18.96 -17.34 12.90
CA GLU A 39 -18.32 -16.14 13.41
C GLU A 39 -19.34 -14.99 13.64
N PRO A 40 -19.00 -14.04 14.53
CA PRO A 40 -19.91 -12.93 14.86
C PRO A 40 -20.02 -11.87 13.76
N ARG A 41 -19.42 -12.12 12.60
CA ARG A 41 -19.41 -11.21 11.44
C ARG A 41 -19.52 -11.93 10.12
N LYS A 42 -19.98 -11.21 9.07
CA LYS A 42 -20.05 -11.69 7.69
C LYS A 42 -18.63 -11.87 7.12
N ALA A 43 -18.51 -12.40 5.89
CA ALA A 43 -17.23 -12.68 5.23
C ALA A 43 -16.29 -11.47 5.19
N TYR A 44 -15.02 -11.71 5.50
CA TYR A 44 -13.96 -10.72 5.48
C TYR A 44 -12.67 -11.30 4.88
N ASP A 45 -11.78 -10.42 4.45
CA ASP A 45 -10.52 -10.78 3.80
C ASP A 45 -9.50 -11.32 4.81
N ARG A 46 -9.26 -12.64 4.73
CA ARG A 46 -8.27 -13.33 5.58
C ARG A 46 -6.87 -13.33 4.97
N VAL A 47 -6.73 -12.98 3.69
CA VAL A 47 -5.42 -12.85 3.04
C VAL A 47 -4.71 -11.60 3.56
N HIS A 48 -5.46 -10.55 3.84
CA HIS A 48 -4.92 -9.31 4.39
C HIS A 48 -5.10 -9.17 5.91
N LEU A 49 -5.23 -10.28 6.62
CA LEU A 49 -5.50 -10.28 8.06
C LEU A 49 -4.42 -9.52 8.86
N SER A 50 -3.15 -9.60 8.45
CA SER A 50 -2.04 -8.87 9.06
C SER A 50 -2.18 -7.34 9.00
N SER A 51 -2.95 -6.81 8.04
CA SER A 51 -3.21 -5.37 7.92
C SER A 51 -4.04 -4.81 9.09
N TYR A 52 -4.76 -5.68 9.80
CA TYR A 52 -5.51 -5.31 10.99
C TYR A 52 -4.64 -4.67 12.07
N PHE A 53 -3.39 -5.11 12.22
CA PHE A 53 -2.42 -4.50 13.14
C PHE A 53 -1.84 -3.15 12.64
N SER A 54 -2.18 -2.74 11.41
CA SER A 54 -1.74 -1.49 10.79
C SER A 54 -2.85 -0.44 10.72
N HIS A 55 -3.75 -0.44 11.70
CA HIS A 55 -4.89 0.49 11.84
C HIS A 55 -6.07 0.25 10.88
N HIS A 56 -6.20 -0.94 10.28
CA HIS A 56 -7.42 -1.32 9.58
C HIS A 56 -8.48 -1.82 10.58
N THR A 57 -9.73 -1.48 10.32
CA THR A 57 -10.86 -1.96 11.12
C THR A 57 -11.42 -3.28 10.56
N ALA A 58 -12.22 -3.98 11.34
CA ALA A 58 -12.91 -5.18 10.88
C ALA A 58 -13.85 -4.90 9.69
N GLU A 59 -14.41 -3.71 9.64
CA GLU A 59 -15.29 -3.23 8.57
C GLU A 59 -14.51 -3.01 7.27
N GLU A 60 -13.29 -2.49 7.33
CA GLU A 60 -12.42 -2.30 6.15
C GLU A 60 -11.96 -3.63 5.54
N LEU A 61 -11.90 -4.68 6.34
CA LEU A 61 -11.60 -6.03 5.85
C LEU A 61 -12.85 -6.73 5.28
N SER A 62 -14.07 -6.18 5.43
CA SER A 62 -15.29 -6.80 4.93
C SER A 62 -15.24 -7.02 3.42
N LEU A 63 -15.54 -8.23 2.97
CA LEU A 63 -15.75 -8.56 1.55
C LEU A 63 -17.20 -8.30 1.12
N VAL A 64 -18.11 -8.18 2.08
CA VAL A 64 -19.54 -8.05 1.82
C VAL A 64 -19.91 -6.57 1.68
N ARG A 65 -20.37 -6.17 0.52
CA ARG A 65 -20.93 -4.82 0.31
C ARG A 65 -22.14 -4.62 1.20
N GLU A 66 -22.29 -3.41 1.72
CA GLU A 66 -23.43 -3.05 2.56
C GLU A 66 -24.76 -3.37 1.83
N GLY A 67 -25.67 -4.02 2.53
CA GLY A 67 -26.97 -4.42 2.00
C GLY A 67 -26.95 -5.55 0.94
N PHE A 68 -25.80 -6.15 0.62
CA PHE A 68 -25.69 -7.16 -0.45
C PHE A 68 -26.61 -8.38 -0.23
N TYR A 69 -26.56 -8.99 0.94
CA TYR A 69 -27.38 -10.17 1.22
C TYR A 69 -28.86 -9.83 1.31
N GLU A 70 -29.19 -8.72 1.92
CA GLU A 70 -30.56 -8.22 2.08
C GLU A 70 -31.19 -7.91 0.72
N LYS A 71 -30.44 -7.25 -0.17
CA LYS A 71 -30.89 -6.92 -1.53
C LYS A 71 -31.24 -8.15 -2.36
N HIS A 72 -30.53 -9.26 -2.16
CA HIS A 72 -30.71 -10.49 -2.93
C HIS A 72 -31.56 -11.53 -2.19
N GLY A 73 -32.11 -11.19 -1.01
CA GLY A 73 -32.94 -12.09 -0.22
C GLY A 73 -32.19 -13.26 0.41
N VAL A 74 -30.86 -13.15 0.57
CA VAL A 74 -30.02 -14.18 1.19
C VAL A 74 -30.11 -14.07 2.70
N LYS A 75 -30.48 -15.15 3.37
CA LYS A 75 -30.60 -15.23 4.82
C LYS A 75 -29.28 -15.70 5.44
N VAL A 76 -28.55 -14.81 6.10
CA VAL A 76 -27.32 -15.15 6.81
C VAL A 76 -27.58 -15.25 8.30
N LEU A 77 -27.25 -16.41 8.88
CA LEU A 77 -27.41 -16.73 10.31
C LEU A 77 -26.05 -16.45 11.02
N VAL A 78 -25.80 -15.18 11.32
CA VAL A 78 -24.55 -14.71 11.94
C VAL A 78 -24.47 -15.18 13.40
N GLY A 79 -23.31 -15.69 13.84
CA GLY A 79 -23.07 -16.28 15.16
C GLY A 79 -23.71 -17.67 15.34
N GLU A 80 -24.19 -18.29 14.25
CA GLU A 80 -24.93 -19.55 14.33
C GLU A 80 -24.18 -20.67 13.58
N ARG A 81 -23.81 -21.72 14.33
CA ARG A 81 -23.07 -22.88 13.82
C ARG A 81 -24.01 -24.03 13.43
N ALA A 82 -23.79 -24.66 12.28
CA ALA A 82 -24.39 -25.95 11.96
C ALA A 82 -23.77 -27.06 12.84
N ILE A 83 -24.60 -27.89 13.50
CA ILE A 83 -24.14 -28.95 14.43
C ILE A 83 -24.33 -30.35 13.89
N THR A 84 -25.41 -30.59 13.14
CA THR A 84 -25.69 -31.91 12.55
C THR A 84 -26.35 -31.73 11.17
N ILE A 85 -26.09 -32.72 10.31
CA ILE A 85 -26.71 -32.84 8.99
C ILE A 85 -27.38 -34.20 8.92
N ASN A 86 -28.70 -34.22 8.69
CA ASN A 86 -29.43 -35.43 8.34
C ASN A 86 -29.62 -35.47 6.83
N ARG A 87 -28.89 -36.34 6.15
CA ARG A 87 -28.88 -36.46 4.69
C ARG A 87 -30.16 -37.08 4.14
N GLN A 88 -30.79 -37.97 4.91
CA GLN A 88 -32.02 -38.64 4.46
C GLN A 88 -33.22 -37.70 4.46
N GLU A 89 -33.34 -36.87 5.48
CA GLU A 89 -34.39 -35.87 5.63
C GLU A 89 -34.02 -34.53 5.00
N LYS A 90 -32.81 -34.38 4.53
CA LYS A 90 -32.19 -33.12 3.99
C LYS A 90 -32.39 -31.94 4.94
N VAL A 91 -32.00 -32.12 6.19
CA VAL A 91 -32.09 -31.09 7.22
C VAL A 91 -30.74 -30.83 7.92
N ILE A 92 -30.56 -29.57 8.32
CA ILE A 92 -29.44 -29.12 9.13
C ILE A 92 -29.97 -28.57 10.45
N HIS A 93 -29.39 -28.98 11.57
CA HIS A 93 -29.69 -28.39 12.87
C HIS A 93 -28.55 -27.48 13.30
N SER A 94 -28.92 -26.33 13.88
CA SER A 94 -27.95 -25.33 14.32
C SER A 94 -27.77 -25.28 15.82
N SER A 95 -26.74 -24.55 16.27
CA SER A 95 -26.43 -24.29 17.68
C SER A 95 -27.53 -23.47 18.40
N ALA A 96 -28.36 -22.74 17.64
CA ALA A 96 -29.50 -21.99 18.16
C ALA A 96 -30.83 -22.82 18.16
N GLY A 97 -30.77 -24.14 17.89
CA GLY A 97 -31.95 -25.01 17.83
C GLY A 97 -32.78 -24.85 16.57
N ARG A 98 -32.30 -24.17 15.54
CA ARG A 98 -32.97 -23.97 14.27
C ARG A 98 -32.85 -25.21 13.39
N THR A 99 -33.90 -25.54 12.65
CA THR A 99 -33.92 -26.57 11.61
C THR A 99 -34.03 -25.90 10.24
N VAL A 100 -33.08 -26.20 9.35
CA VAL A 100 -33.04 -25.67 7.98
C VAL A 100 -33.09 -26.83 7.01
N TYR A 101 -34.09 -26.82 6.10
CA TYR A 101 -34.25 -27.80 5.02
C TYR A 101 -33.46 -27.34 3.80
N TYR A 102 -32.87 -28.28 3.06
CA TYR A 102 -32.17 -28.01 1.82
C TYR A 102 -32.53 -28.98 0.69
N ASP A 103 -32.45 -28.52 -0.53
CA ASP A 103 -32.43 -29.35 -1.73
C ASP A 103 -31.01 -29.56 -2.22
N LYS A 104 -30.16 -28.52 -2.07
CA LYS A 104 -28.71 -28.53 -2.30
C LYS A 104 -27.99 -27.95 -1.09
N LEU A 105 -26.84 -28.52 -0.74
CA LEU A 105 -26.01 -28.12 0.38
C LEU A 105 -24.59 -27.84 -0.08
N ILE A 106 -24.04 -26.68 0.29
CA ILE A 106 -22.64 -26.30 0.06
C ILE A 106 -21.90 -26.31 1.41
N MET A 107 -20.89 -27.14 1.51
CA MET A 107 -19.97 -27.16 2.63
C MET A 107 -18.74 -26.29 2.32
N ALA A 108 -18.73 -25.08 2.88
CA ALA A 108 -17.62 -24.12 2.79
C ALA A 108 -17.02 -23.85 4.18
N THR A 109 -16.89 -24.93 4.96
CA THR A 109 -16.51 -24.90 6.40
C THR A 109 -15.08 -24.47 6.65
N GLY A 110 -14.23 -24.45 5.60
CA GLY A 110 -12.85 -24.00 5.68
C GLY A 110 -11.97 -24.93 6.52
N SER A 111 -11.07 -24.34 7.28
CA SER A 111 -10.08 -25.04 8.10
C SER A 111 -9.98 -24.44 9.50
N TYR A 112 -9.28 -25.16 10.38
CA TYR A 112 -8.87 -24.64 11.69
C TYR A 112 -7.35 -24.71 11.83
N PRO A 113 -6.75 -23.83 12.65
CA PRO A 113 -5.31 -23.88 12.94
C PRO A 113 -4.94 -25.19 13.59
N TRP A 114 -3.87 -25.80 13.13
CA TRP A 114 -3.34 -27.00 13.74
C TRP A 114 -2.26 -26.62 14.76
N ILE A 115 -2.41 -27.12 16.00
CA ILE A 115 -1.40 -27.01 17.03
C ILE A 115 -0.79 -28.41 17.19
N PRO A 116 0.54 -28.55 17.06
CA PRO A 116 1.20 -29.83 17.35
C PRO A 116 0.91 -30.29 18.78
N PRO A 117 0.95 -31.59 19.07
CA PRO A 117 0.70 -32.11 20.41
C PRO A 117 1.91 -31.82 21.35
N ILE A 118 2.12 -30.52 21.64
CA ILE A 118 3.16 -30.04 22.53
C ILE A 118 2.57 -29.93 23.93
N LYS A 119 3.20 -30.56 24.90
CA LYS A 119 2.79 -30.47 26.30
C LYS A 119 2.85 -29.03 26.77
N GLY A 120 1.75 -28.53 27.32
CA GLY A 120 1.64 -27.11 27.76
C GLY A 120 1.21 -26.13 26.68
N SER A 121 0.89 -26.53 25.45
CA SER A 121 0.39 -25.66 24.40
C SER A 121 -0.98 -25.05 24.71
N GLU A 122 -1.71 -25.54 25.69
CA GLU A 122 -3.02 -25.06 26.14
C GLU A 122 -2.92 -24.05 27.30
N THR A 123 -1.69 -23.65 27.70
CA THR A 123 -1.51 -22.67 28.77
C THR A 123 -2.00 -21.28 28.34
N GLN A 124 -2.35 -20.45 29.33
CA GLN A 124 -2.78 -19.07 29.07
C GLN A 124 -1.73 -18.35 28.22
N ASP A 125 -2.19 -17.39 27.36
CA ASP A 125 -1.35 -16.61 26.43
C ASP A 125 -0.61 -17.47 25.39
N CYS A 126 -1.18 -18.61 25.04
CA CYS A 126 -0.90 -19.37 23.82
C CYS A 126 -2.04 -19.16 22.82
N PHE A 127 -1.74 -18.59 21.67
CA PHE A 127 -2.70 -18.14 20.67
C PHE A 127 -2.56 -18.87 19.35
N VAL A 128 -3.59 -18.78 18.53
CA VAL A 128 -3.53 -19.11 17.11
C VAL A 128 -3.73 -17.84 16.28
N TYR A 129 -3.41 -17.87 15.00
CA TYR A 129 -3.52 -16.73 14.09
C TYR A 129 -4.50 -17.07 12.97
N ARG A 130 -5.80 -16.76 13.15
CA ARG A 130 -6.83 -17.16 12.18
C ARG A 130 -8.02 -16.23 12.04
N THR A 131 -8.49 -15.63 13.14
CA THR A 131 -9.68 -14.79 13.17
C THR A 131 -9.35 -13.40 13.73
N ILE A 132 -10.23 -12.44 13.52
CA ILE A 132 -10.08 -11.10 14.10
C ILE A 132 -10.08 -11.18 15.64
N GLU A 133 -10.83 -12.11 16.23
CA GLU A 133 -10.84 -12.36 17.67
C GLU A 133 -9.47 -12.82 18.17
N ASP A 134 -8.79 -13.71 17.42
CA ASP A 134 -7.43 -14.12 17.73
C ASP A 134 -6.47 -12.92 17.70
N LEU A 135 -6.61 -12.06 16.69
CA LEU A 135 -5.78 -10.85 16.56
C LEU A 135 -5.97 -9.88 17.72
N ASN A 136 -7.22 -9.65 18.14
CA ASN A 136 -7.53 -8.83 19.31
C ASN A 136 -6.87 -9.38 20.58
N ALA A 137 -6.93 -10.69 20.78
CA ALA A 137 -6.32 -11.36 21.92
C ALA A 137 -4.78 -11.27 21.89
N ILE A 138 -4.18 -11.47 20.70
CA ILE A 138 -2.73 -11.33 20.48
C ILE A 138 -2.30 -9.88 20.75
N GLU A 139 -3.00 -8.89 20.21
CA GLU A 139 -2.67 -7.48 20.39
C GLU A 139 -2.75 -7.07 21.87
N ALA A 140 -3.83 -7.47 22.57
CA ALA A 140 -4.01 -7.18 23.98
C ALA A 140 -2.89 -7.81 24.85
N CYS A 141 -2.40 -9.01 24.48
CA CYS A 141 -1.27 -9.66 25.13
C CYS A 141 0.05 -8.96 24.79
N ALA A 142 0.30 -8.68 23.52
CA ALA A 142 1.52 -8.05 23.03
C ALA A 142 1.80 -6.69 23.71
N ARG A 143 0.74 -5.87 23.93
CA ARG A 143 0.85 -4.55 24.61
C ARG A 143 1.40 -4.63 26.04
N ARG A 144 1.27 -5.78 26.74
CA ARG A 144 1.79 -5.99 28.10
C ARG A 144 3.03 -6.89 28.15
N SER A 145 3.49 -7.36 27.01
CA SER A 145 4.57 -8.34 26.85
C SER A 145 5.82 -7.70 26.27
N LYS A 146 6.98 -8.27 26.56
CA LYS A 146 8.26 -7.83 26.00
C LYS A 146 8.75 -8.77 24.90
N ARG A 147 8.51 -10.07 25.05
CA ARG A 147 9.04 -11.11 24.18
C ARG A 147 7.93 -12.09 23.75
N GLY A 148 7.79 -12.31 22.45
CA GLY A 148 6.85 -13.26 21.89
C GLY A 148 7.51 -14.25 20.95
N ALA A 149 6.97 -15.48 20.91
CA ALA A 149 7.38 -16.49 19.94
C ALA A 149 6.25 -16.80 18.96
N VAL A 150 6.61 -16.96 17.69
CA VAL A 150 5.74 -17.51 16.66
C VAL A 150 6.26 -18.90 16.30
N VAL A 151 5.46 -19.92 16.51
CA VAL A 151 5.79 -21.30 16.14
C VAL A 151 5.25 -21.58 14.75
N GLY A 152 6.16 -21.76 13.80
CA GLY A 152 5.93 -21.92 12.37
C GLY A 152 6.56 -20.79 11.55
N GLY A 153 7.50 -21.13 10.68
CA GLY A 153 8.20 -20.20 9.77
C GLY A 153 7.65 -20.22 8.34
N GLY A 154 6.40 -20.61 8.16
CA GLY A 154 5.66 -20.51 6.91
C GLY A 154 5.03 -19.12 6.73
N LEU A 155 4.22 -18.96 5.68
CA LEU A 155 3.61 -17.69 5.28
C LEU A 155 2.92 -16.96 6.45
N LEU A 156 1.90 -17.55 7.04
CA LEU A 156 1.13 -16.93 8.13
C LEU A 156 1.97 -16.69 9.39
N GLY A 157 2.96 -17.56 9.65
CA GLY A 157 3.86 -17.38 10.79
C GLY A 157 4.76 -16.15 10.62
N LEU A 158 5.28 -15.92 9.42
CA LEU A 158 6.10 -14.76 9.14
C LEU A 158 5.27 -13.46 9.13
N GLU A 159 4.01 -13.50 8.69
CA GLU A 159 3.07 -12.39 8.81
C GLU A 159 2.78 -12.07 10.28
N ALA A 160 2.49 -13.09 11.10
CA ALA A 160 2.30 -12.93 12.53
C ALA A 160 3.56 -12.35 13.21
N ALA A 161 4.76 -12.83 12.85
CA ALA A 161 6.01 -12.29 13.35
C ALA A 161 6.20 -10.82 12.98
N GLY A 162 5.82 -10.43 11.75
CA GLY A 162 5.80 -9.05 11.31
C GLY A 162 4.86 -8.17 12.14
N ALA A 163 3.68 -8.67 12.42
CA ALA A 163 2.70 -8.00 13.26
C ALA A 163 3.23 -7.79 14.70
N LEU A 164 3.79 -8.82 15.33
CA LEU A 164 4.37 -8.72 16.68
C LEU A 164 5.52 -7.72 16.74
N LYS A 165 6.41 -7.76 15.76
CA LYS A 165 7.50 -6.79 15.65
C LYS A 165 6.98 -5.36 15.55
N ASN A 166 5.95 -5.12 14.74
CA ASN A 166 5.35 -3.78 14.58
C ASN A 166 4.67 -3.30 15.87
N LEU A 167 4.21 -4.21 16.72
CA LEU A 167 3.71 -3.92 18.07
C LEU A 167 4.83 -3.66 19.10
N GLY A 168 6.10 -3.70 18.69
CA GLY A 168 7.24 -3.43 19.55
C GLY A 168 7.71 -4.60 20.40
N VAL A 169 7.27 -5.83 20.08
CA VAL A 169 7.65 -7.05 20.81
C VAL A 169 8.96 -7.62 20.27
N GLU A 170 9.91 -7.99 21.13
CA GLU A 170 11.07 -8.83 20.77
C GLU A 170 10.54 -10.16 20.23
N THR A 171 10.65 -10.36 18.91
CA THR A 171 9.95 -11.44 18.20
C THR A 171 10.90 -12.57 17.83
N HIS A 172 10.51 -13.78 18.18
CA HIS A 172 11.21 -15.03 17.86
C HIS A 172 10.33 -15.87 16.92
N VAL A 173 10.89 -16.36 15.83
CA VAL A 173 10.26 -17.36 14.94
C VAL A 173 10.90 -18.70 15.20
N ILE A 174 10.08 -19.69 15.53
CA ILE A 174 10.50 -21.07 15.82
C ILE A 174 10.03 -21.95 14.67
N GLU A 175 10.95 -22.49 13.90
CA GLU A 175 10.66 -23.32 12.75
C GLU A 175 11.23 -24.73 12.94
N PHE A 176 10.39 -25.73 12.71
CA PHE A 176 10.76 -27.15 12.77
C PHE A 176 11.67 -27.54 11.60
N ALA A 177 11.38 -27.04 10.41
CA ALA A 177 12.18 -27.27 9.22
C ALA A 177 13.56 -26.58 9.32
N PRO A 178 14.56 -27.04 8.53
CA PRO A 178 15.89 -26.42 8.52
C PRO A 178 15.91 -25.01 7.86
N MET A 179 14.79 -24.60 7.26
CA MET A 179 14.67 -23.31 6.54
C MET A 179 13.27 -22.72 6.67
N LEU A 180 13.16 -21.42 6.45
CA LEU A 180 11.87 -20.74 6.36
C LEU A 180 11.17 -21.06 5.04
N MET A 181 9.83 -21.03 5.06
CA MET A 181 8.99 -21.22 3.86
C MET A 181 9.30 -22.52 3.10
N ALA A 182 9.55 -23.62 3.82
CA ALA A 182 10.03 -24.89 3.28
C ALA A 182 9.14 -25.50 2.17
N GLU A 183 7.88 -25.13 2.05
CA GLU A 183 6.98 -25.58 0.97
C GLU A 183 7.15 -24.76 -0.32
N GLN A 184 7.51 -23.46 -0.22
CA GLN A 184 7.56 -22.53 -1.33
C GLN A 184 8.97 -22.18 -1.81
N LEU A 185 9.97 -22.33 -0.95
CA LEU A 185 11.36 -21.99 -1.23
C LEU A 185 12.27 -23.22 -1.16
N ASP A 186 13.35 -23.18 -1.90
CA ASP A 186 14.46 -24.09 -1.73
C ASP A 186 15.38 -23.65 -0.57
N GLN A 187 16.38 -24.44 -0.26
CA GLN A 187 17.25 -24.21 0.90
C GLN A 187 17.95 -22.85 0.83
N MET A 188 18.46 -22.45 -0.35
CA MET A 188 19.15 -21.17 -0.52
C MET A 188 18.18 -19.98 -0.42
N GLY A 189 17.01 -20.11 -1.01
CA GLY A 189 15.94 -19.11 -0.90
C GLY A 189 15.48 -18.91 0.54
N GLY A 190 15.26 -19.99 1.29
CA GLY A 190 14.89 -19.96 2.70
C GLY A 190 15.95 -19.33 3.58
N GLU A 191 17.23 -19.64 3.33
CA GLU A 191 18.36 -19.02 4.05
C GLU A 191 18.51 -17.54 3.76
N GLN A 192 18.34 -17.13 2.50
CA GLN A 192 18.37 -15.71 2.12
C GLN A 192 17.22 -14.93 2.77
N LEU A 193 16.03 -15.53 2.81
CA LEU A 193 14.89 -14.96 3.51
C LEU A 193 15.17 -14.83 5.02
N ARG A 194 15.78 -15.85 5.65
CA ARG A 194 16.16 -15.84 7.06
C ARG A 194 17.08 -14.66 7.37
N ARG A 195 18.17 -14.49 6.61
CA ARG A 195 19.12 -13.38 6.79
C ARG A 195 18.44 -12.02 6.72
N LYS A 196 17.58 -11.82 5.75
CA LYS A 196 16.81 -10.57 5.61
C LYS A 196 15.90 -10.30 6.80
N ILE A 197 15.20 -11.32 7.29
CA ILE A 197 14.29 -11.22 8.44
C ILE A 197 15.08 -10.93 9.73
N GLU A 198 16.24 -11.58 9.91
CA GLU A 198 17.13 -11.35 11.05
C GLU A 198 17.73 -9.94 11.02
N SER A 199 18.13 -9.43 9.84
CA SER A 199 18.61 -8.05 9.70
C SER A 199 17.56 -7.00 10.07
N MET A 200 16.29 -7.36 10.03
CA MET A 200 15.18 -6.50 10.47
C MET A 200 14.86 -6.64 11.98
N GLY A 201 15.64 -7.40 12.72
CA GLY A 201 15.50 -7.52 14.17
C GLY A 201 14.54 -8.61 14.67
N VAL A 202 14.12 -9.54 13.83
CA VAL A 202 13.38 -10.74 14.23
C VAL A 202 14.37 -11.88 14.39
N ARG A 203 14.33 -12.61 15.51
CA ARG A 203 15.20 -13.77 15.76
C ARG A 203 14.60 -15.03 15.17
N VAL A 204 15.35 -15.75 14.34
CA VAL A 204 14.88 -16.96 13.68
C VAL A 204 15.61 -18.18 14.22
N HIS A 205 14.84 -19.19 14.62
CA HIS A 205 15.33 -20.46 15.16
C HIS A 205 14.80 -21.59 14.26
N THR A 206 15.60 -22.03 13.30
CA THR A 206 15.30 -23.19 12.44
C THR A 206 15.73 -24.51 13.08
N SER A 207 15.22 -25.62 12.59
CA SER A 207 15.48 -26.99 13.12
C SER A 207 15.14 -27.13 14.61
N LYS A 208 14.14 -26.40 15.09
CA LYS A 208 13.71 -26.40 16.49
C LYS A 208 12.40 -27.19 16.65
N ASN A 209 12.51 -28.34 17.32
CA ASN A 209 11.36 -29.16 17.66
C ASN A 209 10.94 -28.88 19.11
N THR A 210 9.88 -28.13 19.30
CA THR A 210 9.33 -27.78 20.62
C THR A 210 8.68 -29.04 21.23
N GLN A 211 9.15 -29.46 22.40
CA GLN A 211 8.67 -30.67 23.14
C GLN A 211 7.69 -30.29 24.24
N GLU A 212 7.98 -29.23 24.98
CA GLU A 212 7.23 -28.82 26.14
C GLU A 212 7.23 -27.29 26.29
N ILE A 213 6.13 -26.75 26.76
CA ILE A 213 5.96 -25.36 27.22
C ILE A 213 5.66 -25.41 28.71
N VAL A 214 6.54 -24.81 29.51
CA VAL A 214 6.44 -24.79 30.98
C VAL A 214 6.12 -23.39 31.44
N GLN A 215 5.04 -23.22 32.21
CA GLN A 215 4.71 -21.99 32.91
C GLN A 215 4.96 -22.19 34.38
N GLN A 216 5.78 -21.35 35.01
CA GLN A 216 6.08 -21.45 36.44
C GLN A 216 5.10 -20.59 37.26
N GLY A 217 4.20 -21.25 37.98
CA GLY A 217 3.24 -20.57 38.86
C GLY A 217 2.29 -19.62 38.10
N ASN A 218 2.04 -18.45 38.69
CA ASN A 218 1.21 -17.39 38.08
C ASN A 218 2.01 -16.38 37.24
N GLU A 219 3.26 -16.66 36.94
CA GLU A 219 4.07 -15.78 36.11
C GLU A 219 3.62 -15.82 34.65
N ALA A 220 3.60 -14.65 34.01
CA ALA A 220 3.26 -14.54 32.59
C ALA A 220 4.31 -15.21 31.68
N ARG A 221 5.53 -15.41 32.20
CA ARG A 221 6.68 -15.94 31.47
C ARG A 221 6.58 -17.46 31.28
N LYS A 222 6.90 -17.92 30.09
CA LYS A 222 6.90 -19.33 29.65
C LYS A 222 8.30 -19.73 29.20
N THR A 223 8.66 -20.97 29.48
CA THR A 223 9.90 -21.58 28.96
C THR A 223 9.50 -22.63 27.91
N MET A 224 9.93 -22.38 26.66
CA MET A 224 9.83 -23.37 25.59
C MET A 224 11.07 -24.28 25.64
N ARG A 225 10.87 -25.61 25.70
CA ARG A 225 11.93 -26.62 25.69
C ARG A 225 11.97 -27.32 24.35
N PHE A 226 13.15 -27.39 23.78
CA PHE A 226 13.35 -28.02 22.47
C PHE A 226 14.00 -29.38 22.58
N ALA A 227 13.81 -30.22 21.57
CA ALA A 227 14.37 -31.58 21.53
C ALA A 227 15.90 -31.65 21.63
N ASP A 228 16.60 -30.59 21.26
CA ASP A 228 18.06 -30.47 21.36
C ASP A 228 18.56 -30.02 22.76
N GLY A 229 17.64 -29.92 23.73
CA GLY A 229 17.93 -29.50 25.10
C GLY A 229 18.05 -28.02 25.33
N SER A 230 17.94 -27.18 24.27
CA SER A 230 17.92 -25.72 24.42
C SER A 230 16.56 -25.26 24.92
N GLU A 231 16.55 -24.08 25.53
CA GLU A 231 15.35 -23.44 26.06
C GLU A 231 15.24 -21.98 25.55
N LEU A 232 13.99 -21.49 25.46
CA LEU A 232 13.68 -20.11 25.13
C LEU A 232 12.58 -19.59 26.06
N GLU A 233 12.87 -18.48 26.74
CA GLU A 233 11.88 -17.79 27.57
C GLU A 233 11.12 -16.74 26.76
N VAL A 234 9.78 -16.78 26.83
CA VAL A 234 8.88 -15.83 26.17
C VAL A 234 7.68 -15.51 27.06
N ASP A 235 7.01 -14.41 26.81
CA ASP A 235 5.82 -14.00 27.55
C ASP A 235 4.56 -14.65 26.96
N PHE A 236 4.51 -14.84 25.63
CA PHE A 236 3.38 -15.47 24.94
C PHE A 236 3.84 -16.19 23.67
N ILE A 237 2.98 -17.05 23.15
CA ILE A 237 3.26 -17.90 21.98
C ILE A 237 2.10 -17.79 20.99
N VAL A 238 2.41 -17.65 19.70
CA VAL A 238 1.45 -17.72 18.59
C VAL A 238 1.75 -18.94 17.73
N PHE A 239 0.81 -19.88 17.65
CA PHE A 239 0.94 -21.06 16.80
C PHE A 239 0.45 -20.76 15.38
N SER A 240 1.32 -21.00 14.42
CA SER A 240 1.06 -20.88 12.98
C SER A 240 1.69 -22.06 12.23
N THR A 241 1.42 -23.27 12.69
CA THR A 241 2.04 -24.54 12.27
C THR A 241 1.24 -25.26 11.18
N GLY A 242 0.39 -24.54 10.47
CA GLY A 242 -0.47 -25.05 9.41
C GLY A 242 -1.94 -25.18 9.81
N ILE A 243 -2.71 -25.79 8.92
CA ILE A 243 -4.16 -25.87 9.04
C ILE A 243 -4.63 -27.31 8.88
N ARG A 244 -5.85 -27.58 9.37
CA ARG A 244 -6.57 -28.84 9.15
C ARG A 244 -7.97 -28.54 8.61
N PRO A 245 -8.48 -29.31 7.64
CA PRO A 245 -9.84 -29.16 7.14
C PRO A 245 -10.90 -29.30 8.24
N ARG A 246 -11.94 -28.49 8.19
CA ARG A 246 -13.12 -28.64 9.05
C ARG A 246 -14.11 -29.63 8.44
N ASP A 247 -13.83 -30.90 8.55
CA ASP A 247 -14.56 -32.04 7.97
C ASP A 247 -15.39 -32.84 8.95
N LYS A 248 -15.44 -32.42 10.21
CA LYS A 248 -16.14 -33.14 11.29
C LYS A 248 -17.64 -33.37 10.98
N LEU A 249 -18.33 -32.33 10.44
CA LEU A 249 -19.73 -32.45 10.05
C LEU A 249 -19.93 -33.51 8.95
N ALA A 250 -19.03 -33.52 7.98
CA ALA A 250 -19.04 -34.51 6.89
C ALA A 250 -18.84 -35.91 7.41
N THR A 251 -17.86 -36.14 8.29
CA THR A 251 -17.62 -37.42 8.97
C THR A 251 -18.84 -37.87 9.77
N GLN A 252 -19.47 -36.96 10.54
CA GLN A 252 -20.63 -37.29 11.36
C GLN A 252 -21.86 -37.65 10.55
N CYS A 253 -22.06 -37.08 9.38
CA CYS A 253 -23.19 -37.42 8.51
C CYS A 253 -22.86 -38.51 7.48
N GLY A 254 -21.70 -39.15 7.56
CA GLY A 254 -21.30 -40.29 6.72
C GLY A 254 -20.90 -39.90 5.29
N LEU A 255 -20.38 -38.69 5.04
CA LEU A 255 -19.71 -38.34 3.79
C LEU A 255 -18.28 -38.92 3.76
N ALA A 256 -17.78 -39.19 2.57
CA ALA A 256 -16.39 -39.64 2.40
C ALA A 256 -15.40 -38.49 2.77
N VAL A 257 -14.41 -38.86 3.63
CA VAL A 257 -13.34 -37.97 4.08
C VAL A 257 -12.00 -38.62 3.77
N ALA A 258 -11.03 -37.86 3.27
CA ALA A 258 -9.70 -38.34 2.94
C ALA A 258 -8.90 -38.71 4.19
N GLN A 259 -7.94 -39.61 4.08
CA GLN A 259 -7.14 -40.12 5.20
C GLN A 259 -6.39 -39.04 5.97
N ARG A 260 -5.94 -37.98 5.27
CA ARG A 260 -5.27 -36.81 5.86
C ARG A 260 -6.23 -35.66 6.23
N GLY A 261 -7.56 -35.89 6.19
CA GLY A 261 -8.62 -34.92 6.34
C GLY A 261 -9.03 -34.31 5.02
N GLY A 262 -10.21 -33.67 5.05
CA GLY A 262 -10.84 -33.02 3.90
C GLY A 262 -11.94 -33.87 3.27
N ILE A 263 -13.07 -33.24 2.95
CA ILE A 263 -14.25 -33.86 2.35
C ILE A 263 -13.91 -34.24 0.90
N VAL A 264 -14.00 -35.50 0.57
CA VAL A 264 -13.68 -36.01 -0.77
C VAL A 264 -14.70 -35.48 -1.78
N ILE A 265 -14.21 -34.88 -2.85
CA ILE A 265 -15.00 -34.33 -3.95
C ILE A 265 -14.55 -34.91 -5.30
N ASN A 266 -15.49 -34.93 -6.25
CA ASN A 266 -15.23 -35.21 -7.66
C ASN A 266 -14.86 -33.91 -8.42
N ASP A 267 -14.70 -34.01 -9.73
CA ASP A 267 -14.31 -32.88 -10.59
C ASP A 267 -15.38 -31.78 -10.68
N THR A 268 -16.63 -32.04 -10.28
CA THR A 268 -17.70 -31.05 -10.20
C THR A 268 -17.91 -30.51 -8.78
N CYS A 269 -16.94 -30.76 -7.88
CA CYS A 269 -16.99 -30.40 -6.45
C CYS A 269 -18.13 -31.08 -5.66
N GLN A 270 -18.81 -32.10 -6.20
CA GLN A 270 -19.77 -32.91 -5.46
C GLN A 270 -19.05 -33.88 -4.51
N THR A 271 -19.67 -34.11 -3.36
CA THR A 271 -19.23 -35.13 -2.38
C THR A 271 -19.72 -36.53 -2.78
N SER A 272 -19.61 -37.49 -1.89
CA SER A 272 -20.25 -38.83 -2.04
C SER A 272 -21.78 -38.78 -2.04
N ASP A 273 -22.38 -37.62 -1.81
CA ASP A 273 -23.81 -37.33 -1.92
C ASP A 273 -24.04 -36.31 -3.05
N PRO A 274 -24.87 -36.64 -4.07
CA PRO A 274 -25.04 -35.78 -5.25
C PRO A 274 -25.76 -34.44 -4.97
N ASP A 275 -26.33 -34.28 -3.78
CA ASP A 275 -26.97 -33.04 -3.36
C ASP A 275 -26.08 -32.19 -2.44
N ILE A 276 -24.87 -32.67 -2.15
CA ILE A 276 -23.92 -31.99 -1.25
C ILE A 276 -22.61 -31.73 -1.99
N TYR A 277 -22.19 -30.48 -1.99
CA TYR A 277 -20.90 -30.00 -2.53
C TYR A 277 -19.97 -29.60 -1.40
N ALA A 278 -18.66 -29.69 -1.61
CA ALA A 278 -17.67 -29.11 -0.71
C ALA A 278 -16.65 -28.27 -1.49
N ILE A 279 -16.36 -27.08 -0.97
CA ILE A 279 -15.50 -26.09 -1.65
C ILE A 279 -14.52 -25.45 -0.68
N GLY A 280 -13.33 -25.09 -1.16
CA GLY A 280 -12.29 -24.42 -0.40
C GLY A 280 -11.47 -25.36 0.47
N GLU A 281 -10.93 -24.86 1.58
CA GLU A 281 -9.96 -25.57 2.43
C GLU A 281 -10.53 -26.82 3.15
N CYS A 282 -11.84 -27.00 3.17
CA CYS A 282 -12.47 -28.23 3.72
C CYS A 282 -12.56 -29.35 2.71
N ALA A 283 -12.36 -29.11 1.43
CA ALA A 283 -12.47 -30.08 0.36
C ALA A 283 -11.15 -30.77 0.07
N SER A 284 -11.22 -32.06 -0.31
CA SER A 284 -10.09 -32.87 -0.78
C SER A 284 -10.38 -33.40 -2.18
N TRP A 285 -9.66 -32.89 -3.17
CA TRP A 285 -9.71 -33.34 -4.54
C TRP A 285 -8.44 -34.13 -4.89
N ASN A 286 -8.58 -35.31 -5.42
CA ASN A 286 -7.46 -36.21 -5.72
C ASN A 286 -6.46 -36.39 -4.54
N ASN A 287 -7.00 -36.59 -3.32
CA ASN A 287 -6.25 -36.69 -2.07
C ASN A 287 -5.41 -35.41 -1.72
N ARG A 288 -5.72 -34.27 -2.32
CA ARG A 288 -5.05 -33.01 -2.07
C ARG A 288 -6.01 -31.99 -1.47
N VAL A 289 -5.60 -31.35 -0.39
CA VAL A 289 -6.25 -30.18 0.20
C VAL A 289 -5.45 -28.94 -0.18
N TYR A 290 -6.15 -27.89 -0.59
CA TYR A 290 -5.53 -26.62 -1.00
C TYR A 290 -5.61 -25.60 0.13
N GLY A 291 -4.46 -25.13 0.60
CA GLY A 291 -4.36 -24.13 1.68
C GLY A 291 -4.31 -22.67 1.20
N LEU A 292 -4.79 -22.38 -0.01
CA LEU A 292 -4.86 -21.05 -0.60
C LEU A 292 -6.30 -20.74 -1.00
N VAL A 293 -6.62 -19.45 -1.09
CA VAL A 293 -7.99 -19.00 -1.40
C VAL A 293 -8.36 -19.19 -2.87
N ALA A 294 -7.42 -18.97 -3.81
CA ALA A 294 -7.67 -19.03 -5.25
C ALA A 294 -8.22 -20.39 -5.74
N PRO A 295 -7.65 -21.56 -5.31
CA PRO A 295 -8.28 -22.86 -5.61
C PRO A 295 -9.71 -22.97 -5.12
N GLY A 296 -10.01 -22.41 -3.94
CA GLY A 296 -11.36 -22.40 -3.37
C GLY A 296 -12.34 -21.58 -4.21
N TYR A 297 -11.91 -20.46 -4.78
CA TYR A 297 -12.72 -19.65 -5.69
C TYR A 297 -13.03 -20.40 -7.00
N LYS A 298 -12.05 -21.12 -7.56
CA LYS A 298 -12.25 -21.98 -8.72
C LYS A 298 -13.23 -23.11 -8.43
N MET A 299 -13.12 -23.76 -7.25
CA MET A 299 -14.09 -24.75 -6.79
C MET A 299 -15.50 -24.15 -6.66
N ALA A 300 -15.62 -22.92 -6.12
CA ALA A 300 -16.90 -22.25 -5.99
C ALA A 300 -17.56 -22.01 -7.36
N GLN A 301 -16.79 -21.55 -8.32
CA GLN A 301 -17.24 -21.32 -9.69
C GLN A 301 -17.72 -22.62 -10.35
N VAL A 302 -16.91 -23.71 -10.26
CA VAL A 302 -17.28 -25.02 -10.81
C VAL A 302 -18.55 -25.56 -10.16
N ALA A 303 -18.70 -25.43 -8.84
CA ALA A 303 -19.90 -25.87 -8.13
C ALA A 303 -21.16 -25.09 -8.56
N VAL A 304 -21.02 -23.75 -8.75
CA VAL A 304 -22.10 -22.92 -9.30
C VAL A 304 -22.47 -23.37 -10.71
N ASP A 305 -21.50 -23.53 -11.59
CA ASP A 305 -21.70 -23.92 -12.98
C ASP A 305 -22.40 -25.27 -13.07
N HIS A 306 -21.98 -26.24 -12.26
CA HIS A 306 -22.62 -27.55 -12.20
C HIS A 306 -24.06 -27.48 -11.66
N ILE A 307 -24.35 -26.66 -10.64
CA ILE A 307 -25.73 -26.45 -10.14
C ILE A 307 -26.63 -25.83 -11.20
N LEU A 308 -26.06 -24.97 -12.06
CA LEU A 308 -26.79 -24.32 -13.17
C LEU A 308 -26.84 -25.18 -14.44
N GLY A 309 -26.29 -26.40 -14.42
CA GLY A 309 -26.37 -27.36 -15.54
C GLY A 309 -25.25 -27.25 -16.57
N SER A 310 -24.12 -26.59 -16.22
CA SER A 310 -22.91 -26.53 -17.07
C SER A 310 -21.99 -27.72 -16.80
N GLU A 311 -21.19 -28.12 -17.78
CA GLU A 311 -20.25 -29.27 -17.67
C GLU A 311 -18.82 -28.89 -17.27
N ASN A 312 -18.61 -27.73 -16.63
CA ASN A 312 -17.30 -27.31 -16.19
C ASN A 312 -16.76 -28.22 -15.07
N ALA A 313 -15.45 -28.49 -15.12
CA ALA A 313 -14.77 -29.38 -14.18
C ALA A 313 -13.62 -28.67 -13.47
N PHE A 314 -13.36 -29.04 -12.22
CA PHE A 314 -12.18 -28.64 -11.48
C PHE A 314 -10.99 -29.54 -11.84
N GLU A 315 -10.02 -28.98 -12.53
CA GLU A 315 -8.82 -29.67 -12.98
C GLU A 315 -7.59 -29.43 -12.09
N GLY A 316 -7.84 -28.91 -10.87
CA GLY A 316 -6.81 -28.48 -9.96
C GLY A 316 -6.54 -26.95 -10.05
N ALA A 317 -5.56 -26.50 -9.31
CA ALA A 317 -5.15 -25.11 -9.28
C ALA A 317 -3.65 -24.96 -9.09
N ASP A 318 -3.08 -23.92 -9.65
CA ASP A 318 -1.71 -23.50 -9.42
C ASP A 318 -1.53 -23.01 -7.98
N LEU A 319 -0.37 -23.36 -7.38
CA LEU A 319 -0.01 -22.97 -6.03
C LEU A 319 1.10 -21.91 -6.00
N SER A 320 1.42 -21.34 -7.13
CA SER A 320 2.38 -20.24 -7.21
C SER A 320 1.90 -19.05 -6.37
N ALA A 321 2.81 -18.45 -5.63
CA ALA A 321 2.50 -17.35 -4.73
C ALA A 321 3.57 -16.26 -4.81
N LYS A 322 3.12 -15.01 -4.87
CA LYS A 322 3.95 -13.81 -4.69
C LYS A 322 3.54 -13.12 -3.41
N LEU A 323 4.48 -12.91 -2.51
CA LEU A 323 4.25 -12.50 -1.15
C LEU A 323 5.20 -11.36 -0.79
N LYS A 324 4.77 -10.53 0.15
CA LYS A 324 5.62 -9.51 0.77
C LYS A 324 5.65 -9.74 2.28
N LEU A 325 6.70 -10.45 2.73
CA LEU A 325 6.85 -10.88 4.11
C LEU A 325 7.78 -9.93 4.86
N LEU A 326 7.30 -9.27 5.92
CA LEU A 326 8.11 -8.32 6.69
C LEU A 326 8.82 -7.26 5.81
N GLY A 327 8.29 -6.97 4.63
CA GLY A 327 8.92 -6.06 3.67
C GLY A 327 9.85 -6.74 2.66
N VAL A 328 10.08 -8.05 2.75
CA VAL A 328 10.84 -8.83 1.77
C VAL A 328 9.90 -9.37 0.70
N ASP A 329 10.21 -9.12 -0.55
CA ASP A 329 9.49 -9.71 -1.67
C ASP A 329 9.93 -11.16 -1.90
N VAL A 330 8.97 -12.08 -1.95
CA VAL A 330 9.18 -13.52 -2.13
C VAL A 330 8.25 -14.04 -3.21
N GLY A 331 8.75 -14.90 -4.11
CA GLY A 331 7.96 -15.57 -5.12
C GLY A 331 8.36 -17.05 -5.26
N GLY A 332 7.37 -17.92 -5.22
CA GLY A 332 7.51 -19.34 -5.56
C GLY A 332 6.58 -19.67 -6.71
N ILE A 333 7.05 -20.32 -7.75
CA ILE A 333 6.29 -20.67 -8.96
C ILE A 333 6.50 -22.15 -9.27
N GLY A 334 5.42 -22.88 -9.53
CA GLY A 334 5.45 -24.26 -10.01
C GLY A 334 6.31 -25.20 -9.15
N ASP A 335 7.18 -26.00 -9.77
CA ASP A 335 8.12 -26.90 -9.08
C ASP A 335 9.32 -26.14 -8.51
N ALA A 336 9.11 -25.36 -7.45
CA ALA A 336 10.14 -24.57 -6.79
C ALA A 336 11.33 -25.41 -6.23
N HIS A 337 11.12 -26.69 -6.01
CA HIS A 337 12.15 -27.59 -5.46
C HIS A 337 12.94 -28.37 -6.52
N GLY A 338 12.47 -28.38 -7.78
CA GLY A 338 13.08 -29.16 -8.85
C GLY A 338 12.92 -30.67 -8.64
N ARG A 339 11.75 -31.10 -8.18
CA ARG A 339 11.41 -32.52 -7.94
C ARG A 339 11.10 -33.27 -9.24
N THR A 340 10.84 -32.55 -10.32
CA THR A 340 10.59 -33.15 -11.63
C THR A 340 11.85 -33.90 -12.11
N PRO A 341 11.75 -35.18 -12.49
CA PRO A 341 12.89 -35.92 -12.99
C PRO A 341 13.58 -35.25 -14.19
N GLY A 342 14.90 -35.14 -14.18
CA GLY A 342 15.67 -34.46 -15.21
C GLY A 342 15.69 -32.94 -15.13
N ALA A 343 15.01 -32.31 -14.17
CA ALA A 343 15.01 -30.88 -14.02
C ALA A 343 16.40 -30.28 -13.80
N ARG A 344 16.68 -29.15 -14.46
CA ARG A 344 17.93 -28.39 -14.35
C ARG A 344 17.65 -27.04 -13.73
N SER A 345 18.66 -26.37 -13.16
CA SER A 345 18.50 -25.08 -12.51
C SER A 345 19.49 -24.04 -13.00
N TYR A 346 19.00 -22.81 -13.15
CA TYR A 346 19.81 -21.60 -13.28
C TYR A 346 19.66 -20.80 -12.00
N VAL A 347 20.77 -20.33 -11.42
CA VAL A 347 20.78 -19.59 -10.16
C VAL A 347 21.48 -18.26 -10.34
N TYR A 348 20.84 -17.20 -9.86
CA TYR A 348 21.43 -15.89 -9.70
C TYR A 348 21.40 -15.49 -8.22
N LEU A 349 22.55 -15.17 -7.67
CA LEU A 349 22.72 -14.70 -6.30
C LEU A 349 23.51 -13.40 -6.30
N ASP A 350 22.95 -12.35 -5.75
CA ASP A 350 23.62 -11.08 -5.50
C ASP A 350 23.61 -10.82 -3.98
N GLU A 351 24.71 -11.14 -3.32
CA GLU A 351 24.82 -10.97 -1.87
C GLU A 351 24.80 -9.48 -1.45
N SER A 352 25.28 -8.59 -2.32
CA SER A 352 25.33 -7.16 -2.02
C SER A 352 23.94 -6.51 -2.00
N LYS A 353 23.02 -6.98 -2.85
CA LYS A 353 21.65 -6.57 -2.93
C LYS A 353 20.69 -7.51 -2.21
N GLU A 354 21.24 -8.61 -1.65
CA GLU A 354 20.48 -9.67 -0.99
C GLU A 354 19.36 -10.22 -1.89
N VAL A 355 19.67 -10.48 -3.16
CA VAL A 355 18.73 -11.01 -4.16
C VAL A 355 19.11 -12.44 -4.50
N TYR A 356 18.12 -13.34 -4.45
CA TYR A 356 18.23 -14.71 -4.90
C TYR A 356 17.13 -15.02 -5.92
N LYS A 357 17.53 -15.57 -7.08
CA LYS A 357 16.62 -16.04 -8.12
C LYS A 357 17.07 -17.39 -8.64
N ARG A 358 16.13 -18.31 -8.77
CA ARG A 358 16.35 -19.65 -9.32
C ARG A 358 15.27 -19.97 -10.35
N LEU A 359 15.67 -20.42 -11.52
CA LEU A 359 14.78 -21.06 -12.50
C LEU A 359 14.98 -22.57 -12.44
N ILE A 360 13.90 -23.30 -12.55
CA ILE A 360 13.89 -24.76 -12.71
C ILE A 360 13.32 -25.04 -14.09
N VAL A 361 14.11 -25.67 -14.96
CA VAL A 361 13.76 -25.92 -16.34
C VAL A 361 13.77 -27.44 -16.65
N SER A 362 13.06 -27.82 -17.71
CA SER A 362 13.07 -29.21 -18.21
C SER A 362 14.49 -29.65 -18.68
N GLU A 363 14.70 -30.94 -18.83
CA GLU A 363 15.98 -31.52 -19.25
C GLU A 363 16.48 -30.99 -20.58
N ASP A 364 15.57 -30.68 -21.51
CA ASP A 364 15.86 -30.10 -22.83
C ASP A 364 15.97 -28.55 -22.81
N ASN A 365 15.86 -27.90 -21.65
CA ASN A 365 15.85 -26.47 -21.44
C ASN A 365 14.74 -25.69 -22.17
N LYS A 366 13.69 -26.36 -22.63
CA LYS A 366 12.62 -25.71 -23.40
C LYS A 366 11.44 -25.23 -22.58
N THR A 367 11.22 -25.83 -21.41
CA THR A 367 10.07 -25.51 -20.58
C THR A 367 10.49 -25.06 -19.20
N LEU A 368 9.87 -23.99 -18.71
CA LEU A 368 10.01 -23.56 -17.30
C LEU A 368 9.11 -24.41 -16.42
N LEU A 369 9.69 -25.16 -15.49
CA LEU A 369 8.96 -26.01 -14.54
C LEU A 369 8.64 -25.27 -13.23
N GLY A 370 9.49 -24.32 -12.86
CA GLY A 370 9.30 -23.56 -11.63
C GLY A 370 10.33 -22.44 -11.48
N ALA A 371 10.12 -21.60 -10.47
CA ALA A 371 11.06 -20.55 -10.11
C ALA A 371 10.95 -20.18 -8.62
N VAL A 372 12.06 -19.72 -8.06
CA VAL A 372 12.17 -19.16 -6.71
C VAL A 372 12.78 -17.77 -6.81
N LEU A 373 12.14 -16.78 -6.18
CA LEU A 373 12.58 -15.39 -6.15
C LEU A 373 12.56 -14.87 -4.72
N VAL A 374 13.65 -14.30 -4.23
CA VAL A 374 13.74 -13.66 -2.92
C VAL A 374 14.47 -12.31 -3.05
N GLY A 375 13.87 -11.26 -2.52
CA GLY A 375 14.41 -9.89 -2.52
C GLY A 375 14.02 -9.07 -3.75
N ASP A 376 13.97 -9.66 -4.93
CA ASP A 376 13.46 -9.03 -6.16
C ASP A 376 12.54 -9.99 -6.90
N THR A 377 11.26 -9.65 -6.93
CA THR A 377 10.20 -10.42 -7.61
C THR A 377 9.66 -9.72 -8.87
N SER A 378 10.40 -8.79 -9.43
CA SER A 378 9.98 -8.05 -10.64
C SER A 378 9.66 -8.96 -11.84
N ASP A 379 10.35 -10.09 -11.94
CA ASP A 379 10.19 -11.07 -13.03
C ASP A 379 9.05 -12.07 -12.80
N TYR A 380 8.43 -12.06 -11.61
CA TYR A 380 7.44 -13.06 -11.20
C TYR A 380 6.29 -13.24 -12.21
N GLY A 381 5.71 -12.16 -12.69
CA GLY A 381 4.56 -12.22 -13.61
C GLY A 381 4.91 -12.91 -14.94
N ASN A 382 6.07 -12.58 -15.51
CA ASN A 382 6.53 -13.20 -16.75
C ASN A 382 6.85 -14.68 -16.55
N LEU A 383 7.55 -15.04 -15.47
CA LEU A 383 7.91 -16.43 -15.18
C LEU A 383 6.66 -17.27 -14.90
N LEU A 384 5.67 -16.73 -14.22
CA LEU A 384 4.40 -17.41 -13.98
C LEU A 384 3.69 -17.74 -15.30
N GLN A 385 3.64 -16.80 -16.25
CA GLN A 385 3.02 -17.03 -17.55
C GLN A 385 3.75 -18.10 -18.37
N LEU A 386 5.09 -18.18 -18.26
CA LEU A 386 5.87 -19.26 -18.89
C LEU A 386 5.47 -20.62 -18.36
N VAL A 387 5.30 -20.75 -17.04
CA VAL A 387 4.93 -22.01 -16.40
C VAL A 387 3.48 -22.39 -16.71
N LEU A 388 2.54 -21.48 -16.51
CA LEU A 388 1.10 -21.77 -16.66
C LEU A 388 0.69 -22.12 -18.09
N ASN A 389 1.33 -21.50 -19.07
CA ASN A 389 0.99 -21.69 -20.47
C ASN A 389 1.99 -22.56 -21.24
N ALA A 390 2.93 -23.21 -20.55
CA ALA A 390 3.98 -24.06 -21.13
C ALA A 390 4.69 -23.40 -22.35
N ILE A 391 4.98 -22.10 -22.24
CA ILE A 391 5.60 -21.33 -23.32
C ILE A 391 7.06 -21.72 -23.44
N GLU A 392 7.51 -21.97 -24.68
CA GLU A 392 8.90 -22.34 -24.94
C GLU A 392 9.87 -21.23 -24.49
N LEU A 393 10.90 -21.64 -23.75
CA LEU A 393 11.91 -20.74 -23.21
C LEU A 393 12.81 -20.17 -24.33
N PRO A 394 13.37 -18.97 -24.11
CA PRO A 394 14.37 -18.43 -24.99
C PRO A 394 15.63 -19.35 -25.01
N GLU A 395 16.44 -19.28 -26.06
CA GLU A 395 17.66 -20.06 -26.20
C GLU A 395 18.63 -19.95 -25.01
N LYS A 396 18.55 -18.81 -24.29
CA LYS A 396 19.30 -18.55 -23.05
C LYS A 396 18.32 -18.28 -21.89
N PRO A 397 17.84 -19.31 -21.18
CA PRO A 397 16.88 -19.16 -20.11
C PRO A 397 17.36 -18.29 -18.95
N ASP A 398 18.67 -18.27 -18.66
CA ASP A 398 19.28 -17.43 -17.63
C ASP A 398 19.03 -15.94 -17.84
N SER A 399 18.85 -15.49 -19.09
CA SER A 399 18.52 -14.10 -19.42
C SER A 399 17.22 -13.58 -18.75
N LEU A 400 16.33 -14.48 -18.34
CA LEU A 400 15.07 -14.15 -17.67
C LEU A 400 15.27 -13.65 -16.25
N ILE A 401 16.36 -14.03 -15.56
CA ILE A 401 16.63 -13.65 -14.17
C ILE A 401 17.87 -12.76 -14.00
N LEU A 402 18.73 -12.66 -15.00
CA LEU A 402 19.89 -11.80 -14.94
C LEU A 402 19.49 -10.32 -14.97
N PRO A 403 20.25 -9.43 -14.29
CA PRO A 403 20.05 -7.99 -14.40
C PRO A 403 20.23 -7.52 -15.84
N SER A 404 19.30 -6.67 -16.33
CA SER A 404 19.46 -6.03 -17.64
C SER A 404 20.60 -5.02 -17.60
N HIS A 405 21.57 -5.15 -18.50
CA HIS A 405 22.57 -4.11 -18.74
C HIS A 405 21.90 -2.97 -19.53
N ALA A 406 22.37 -1.74 -19.32
CA ALA A 406 21.85 -0.57 -20.04
C ALA A 406 21.96 -0.80 -21.57
N GLY A 407 20.82 -0.95 -22.24
CA GLY A 407 20.71 -1.16 -23.68
C GLY A 407 20.19 -2.53 -24.14
N SER A 408 20.14 -3.55 -23.29
CA SER A 408 19.48 -4.82 -23.59
C SER A 408 18.23 -4.96 -22.75
N GLY A 409 17.06 -4.73 -23.33
CA GLY A 409 15.78 -5.06 -22.68
C GLY A 409 15.73 -6.56 -22.36
N LYS A 410 15.26 -6.96 -21.17
CA LYS A 410 14.93 -8.37 -20.91
C LYS A 410 13.93 -8.83 -21.97
N PRO A 411 14.03 -10.06 -22.47
CA PRO A 411 13.05 -10.59 -23.40
C PRO A 411 11.68 -10.64 -22.70
N ALA A 412 10.90 -9.60 -22.88
CA ALA A 412 9.50 -9.63 -22.47
C ALA A 412 8.77 -10.58 -23.41
N ILE A 413 8.03 -11.54 -22.87
CA ILE A 413 7.08 -12.31 -23.66
C ILE A 413 6.03 -11.32 -24.09
N GLY A 414 5.96 -11.02 -25.39
CA GLY A 414 4.88 -10.16 -25.90
C GLY A 414 3.54 -10.81 -25.56
N VAL A 415 2.62 -10.05 -25.03
CA VAL A 415 1.24 -10.52 -24.70
C VAL A 415 0.53 -11.15 -25.89
N ASP A 416 0.99 -10.86 -27.10
CA ASP A 416 0.49 -11.46 -28.35
C ASP A 416 0.75 -12.96 -28.46
N LYS A 417 1.79 -13.46 -27.79
CA LYS A 417 2.13 -14.88 -27.74
C LYS A 417 1.34 -15.67 -26.69
N LEU A 418 0.65 -14.99 -25.80
CA LEU A 418 -0.20 -15.62 -24.80
C LEU A 418 -1.48 -16.11 -25.48
N PRO A 419 -1.93 -17.36 -25.27
CA PRO A 419 -3.24 -17.81 -25.75
C PRO A 419 -4.36 -17.03 -25.03
N ASP A 420 -5.55 -16.97 -25.60
CA ASP A 420 -6.69 -16.27 -24.97
C ASP A 420 -7.14 -16.96 -23.69
N SER A 421 -6.88 -18.26 -23.53
CA SER A 421 -7.07 -19.02 -22.29
C SER A 421 -6.04 -18.70 -21.20
N ALA A 422 -4.98 -17.91 -21.50
CA ALA A 422 -3.94 -17.59 -20.52
C ALA A 422 -4.52 -16.85 -19.32
N GLN A 423 -4.32 -17.38 -18.12
CA GLN A 423 -4.76 -16.78 -16.88
C GLN A 423 -3.92 -15.53 -16.56
N ILE A 424 -4.53 -14.35 -16.62
CA ILE A 424 -3.87 -13.07 -16.34
C ILE A 424 -4.01 -12.71 -14.86
N CYS A 425 -5.17 -12.95 -14.27
CA CYS A 425 -5.41 -12.68 -12.85
C CYS A 425 -5.84 -13.95 -12.12
N SER A 426 -4.91 -14.53 -11.34
CA SER A 426 -5.19 -15.76 -10.57
C SER A 426 -6.16 -15.54 -9.39
N CYS A 427 -6.23 -14.30 -8.84
CA CYS A 427 -7.12 -14.01 -7.71
C CYS A 427 -8.62 -14.08 -8.11
N PHE A 428 -8.94 -13.76 -9.36
CA PHE A 428 -10.30 -13.69 -9.87
C PHE A 428 -10.53 -14.57 -11.11
N ASP A 429 -9.55 -15.42 -11.42
CA ASP A 429 -9.57 -16.35 -12.56
C ASP A 429 -9.89 -15.67 -13.90
N VAL A 430 -9.29 -14.48 -14.11
CA VAL A 430 -9.52 -13.70 -15.34
C VAL A 430 -8.47 -14.08 -16.37
N THR A 431 -8.94 -14.53 -17.52
CA THR A 431 -8.10 -14.89 -18.67
C THR A 431 -7.81 -13.68 -19.56
N LYS A 432 -6.87 -13.85 -20.50
CA LYS A 432 -6.64 -12.86 -21.56
C LYS A 432 -7.90 -12.68 -22.42
N GLY A 433 -8.62 -13.77 -22.73
CA GLY A 433 -9.86 -13.71 -23.48
C GLY A 433 -10.94 -12.88 -22.80
N ASP A 434 -11.07 -12.99 -21.47
CA ASP A 434 -12.04 -12.17 -20.71
C ASP A 434 -11.68 -10.68 -20.77
N LEU A 435 -10.39 -10.34 -20.69
CA LEU A 435 -9.93 -8.96 -20.86
C LEU A 435 -10.22 -8.46 -22.28
N ILE A 436 -9.94 -9.27 -23.31
CA ILE A 436 -10.24 -8.92 -24.71
C ILE A 436 -11.75 -8.73 -24.91
N ALA A 437 -12.57 -9.61 -24.35
CA ALA A 437 -14.02 -9.48 -24.43
C ALA A 437 -14.52 -8.18 -23.78
N ALA A 438 -13.94 -7.81 -22.61
CA ALA A 438 -14.26 -6.55 -21.95
C ALA A 438 -13.77 -5.33 -22.76
N ILE A 439 -12.56 -5.40 -23.36
CA ILE A 439 -12.06 -4.34 -24.24
C ILE A 439 -12.98 -4.14 -25.44
N ASN A 440 -13.44 -5.23 -26.05
CA ASN A 440 -14.37 -5.20 -27.18
C ASN A 440 -15.75 -4.63 -26.82
N LYS A 441 -16.14 -4.69 -25.55
CA LYS A 441 -17.34 -4.03 -25.00
C LYS A 441 -17.14 -2.54 -24.68
N GLY A 442 -15.92 -1.98 -24.89
CA GLY A 442 -15.62 -0.57 -24.67
C GLY A 442 -14.82 -0.27 -23.39
N CYS A 443 -14.28 -1.26 -22.70
CA CYS A 443 -13.40 -1.05 -21.55
C CYS A 443 -11.99 -0.66 -21.99
N HIS A 444 -11.79 0.58 -22.40
CA HIS A 444 -10.53 1.08 -22.98
C HIS A 444 -9.56 1.66 -21.92
N THR A 445 -9.79 1.41 -20.64
CA THR A 445 -8.87 1.82 -19.55
C THR A 445 -8.69 0.68 -18.54
N VAL A 446 -7.54 0.69 -17.85
CA VAL A 446 -7.28 -0.28 -16.77
C VAL A 446 -8.34 -0.18 -15.66
N ALA A 447 -8.83 1.01 -15.37
CA ALA A 447 -9.88 1.22 -14.38
C ALA A 447 -11.21 0.56 -14.80
N ALA A 448 -11.60 0.71 -16.07
CA ALA A 448 -12.78 0.06 -16.62
C ALA A 448 -12.64 -1.47 -16.62
N LEU A 449 -11.47 -2.00 -17.01
CA LEU A 449 -11.19 -3.44 -16.94
C LEU A 449 -11.26 -3.99 -15.53
N LYS A 450 -10.73 -3.26 -14.54
CA LYS A 450 -10.85 -3.62 -13.12
C LYS A 450 -12.31 -3.68 -12.66
N ALA A 451 -13.13 -2.72 -13.08
CA ALA A 451 -14.55 -2.67 -12.71
C ALA A 451 -15.33 -3.83 -13.33
N GLU A 452 -15.09 -4.13 -14.60
CA GLU A 452 -15.80 -5.16 -15.36
C GLU A 452 -15.35 -6.59 -14.99
N THR A 453 -14.03 -6.83 -14.93
CA THR A 453 -13.45 -8.18 -14.79
C THR A 453 -12.96 -8.50 -13.39
N LYS A 454 -12.93 -7.54 -12.47
CA LYS A 454 -12.28 -7.61 -11.15
C LYS A 454 -10.75 -7.86 -11.20
N ALA A 455 -10.13 -7.96 -12.39
CA ALA A 455 -8.68 -8.14 -12.52
C ALA A 455 -7.92 -6.98 -11.88
N GLY A 456 -6.93 -7.28 -11.04
CA GLY A 456 -6.10 -6.28 -10.35
C GLY A 456 -6.76 -5.63 -9.14
N THR A 457 -7.95 -6.08 -8.70
CA THR A 457 -8.60 -5.56 -7.47
C THR A 457 -8.21 -6.34 -6.21
N GLY A 458 -7.65 -7.55 -6.34
CA GLY A 458 -7.10 -8.33 -5.25
C GLY A 458 -5.64 -7.93 -4.94
N CYS A 459 -4.69 -8.84 -5.11
CA CYS A 459 -3.27 -8.59 -4.82
C CYS A 459 -2.59 -7.52 -5.71
N GLY A 460 -3.22 -7.12 -6.82
CA GLY A 460 -2.70 -6.12 -7.76
C GLY A 460 -1.53 -6.59 -8.64
N GLY A 461 -1.01 -7.78 -8.44
CA GLY A 461 0.16 -8.31 -9.15
C GLY A 461 0.01 -8.44 -10.66
N CYS A 462 -1.24 -8.58 -11.16
CA CYS A 462 -1.54 -8.70 -12.59
C CYS A 462 -1.65 -7.36 -13.33
N ILE A 463 -1.69 -6.21 -12.64
CA ILE A 463 -1.92 -4.89 -13.26
C ILE A 463 -0.96 -4.59 -14.42
N PRO A 464 0.36 -4.83 -14.34
CA PRO A 464 1.26 -4.61 -15.46
C PRO A 464 0.88 -5.43 -16.70
N LEU A 465 0.48 -6.67 -16.52
CA LEU A 465 0.10 -7.56 -17.62
C LEU A 465 -1.27 -7.19 -18.20
N VAL A 466 -2.23 -6.82 -17.37
CA VAL A 466 -3.54 -6.27 -17.79
C VAL A 466 -3.33 -5.04 -18.68
N THR A 467 -2.40 -4.15 -18.29
CA THR A 467 -2.08 -2.95 -19.09
C THR A 467 -1.46 -3.30 -20.43
N GLN A 468 -0.59 -4.32 -20.47
CA GLN A 468 0.02 -4.78 -21.74
C GLN A 468 -1.03 -5.39 -22.66
N VAL A 469 -1.95 -6.23 -22.15
CA VAL A 469 -3.05 -6.81 -22.94
C VAL A 469 -3.94 -5.70 -23.48
N LEU A 470 -4.32 -4.73 -22.66
CA LEU A 470 -5.13 -3.59 -23.08
C LEU A 470 -4.45 -2.83 -24.23
N ASN A 471 -3.19 -2.46 -24.07
CA ASN A 471 -2.46 -1.68 -25.06
C ASN A 471 -2.29 -2.45 -26.38
N ALA A 472 -1.99 -3.75 -26.31
CA ALA A 472 -1.85 -4.59 -27.49
C ALA A 472 -3.19 -4.74 -28.25
N GLU A 473 -4.29 -4.91 -27.52
CA GLU A 473 -5.59 -5.09 -28.14
C GLU A 473 -6.15 -3.78 -28.74
N LEU A 474 -5.97 -2.65 -28.05
CA LEU A 474 -6.31 -1.33 -28.61
C LEU A 474 -5.53 -1.03 -29.90
N ALA A 475 -4.23 -1.40 -29.93
CA ALA A 475 -3.40 -1.26 -31.12
C ALA A 475 -3.92 -2.09 -32.30
N LYS A 476 -4.39 -3.34 -32.06
CA LYS A 476 -5.02 -4.19 -33.08
C LYS A 476 -6.31 -3.60 -33.63
N GLN A 477 -7.06 -2.91 -32.79
CA GLN A 477 -8.32 -2.24 -33.18
C GLN A 477 -8.07 -0.93 -33.93
N GLY A 478 -6.79 -0.54 -34.17
CA GLY A 478 -6.43 0.71 -34.81
C GLY A 478 -6.65 1.93 -33.90
N ILE A 479 -6.92 1.69 -32.62
CA ILE A 479 -6.97 2.74 -31.59
C ILE A 479 -5.53 3.03 -31.20
N GLU A 480 -5.04 4.22 -31.54
CA GLU A 480 -3.69 4.65 -31.23
C GLU A 480 -3.50 4.65 -29.71
N VAL A 481 -2.65 3.76 -29.21
CA VAL A 481 -2.23 3.77 -27.80
C VAL A 481 -1.32 4.97 -27.63
N ASN A 482 -1.90 6.05 -27.15
CA ASN A 482 -1.19 7.31 -26.95
C ASN A 482 -0.30 7.21 -25.71
N ASN A 483 0.98 6.85 -25.89
CA ASN A 483 2.02 6.87 -24.88
C ASN A 483 2.65 8.26 -24.70
N ASN A 484 2.13 9.27 -25.38
CA ASN A 484 2.57 10.64 -25.26
C ASN A 484 2.41 11.13 -23.82
N LEU A 485 3.35 11.93 -23.36
CA LEU A 485 3.27 12.50 -22.01
C LEU A 485 1.98 13.31 -21.80
N CYS A 486 1.63 14.11 -22.80
CA CYS A 486 0.39 14.90 -22.85
C CYS A 486 0.18 15.46 -24.27
N GLU A 487 -0.86 16.24 -24.48
CA GLU A 487 -1.15 16.92 -25.75
C GLU A 487 -0.05 17.90 -26.22
N HIS A 488 0.79 18.40 -25.28
CA HIS A 488 1.86 19.34 -25.61
C HIS A 488 3.12 18.66 -26.13
N PHE A 489 3.34 17.39 -25.78
CA PHE A 489 4.49 16.60 -26.22
C PHE A 489 4.02 15.26 -26.79
N ALA A 490 4.23 15.08 -28.09
CA ALA A 490 3.98 13.80 -28.77
C ALA A 490 5.13 12.80 -28.53
N TYR A 491 5.61 12.76 -27.29
CA TYR A 491 6.71 11.93 -26.84
C TYR A 491 6.39 11.35 -25.46
N SER A 492 6.83 10.13 -25.21
CA SER A 492 6.83 9.51 -23.88
C SER A 492 7.86 10.19 -22.96
N ARG A 493 7.74 9.96 -21.65
CA ARG A 493 8.73 10.43 -20.67
C ARG A 493 10.16 9.99 -21.02
N GLN A 494 10.33 8.76 -21.50
CA GLN A 494 11.63 8.21 -21.87
C GLN A 494 12.23 8.91 -23.09
N GLU A 495 11.44 9.14 -24.10
CA GLU A 495 11.87 9.85 -25.32
C GLU A 495 12.27 11.30 -25.00
N LEU A 496 11.48 12.00 -24.20
CA LEU A 496 11.84 13.34 -23.72
C LEU A 496 13.16 13.35 -22.94
N PHE A 497 13.40 12.36 -22.09
CA PHE A 497 14.69 12.23 -21.41
C PHE A 497 15.85 12.07 -22.40
N HIS A 498 15.67 11.25 -23.44
CA HIS A 498 16.68 11.08 -24.47
C HIS A 498 16.93 12.37 -25.27
N LEU A 499 15.87 13.08 -25.68
CA LEU A 499 15.99 14.37 -26.37
C LEU A 499 16.76 15.39 -25.52
N ILE A 500 16.38 15.52 -24.25
CA ILE A 500 17.08 16.42 -23.30
C ILE A 500 18.57 16.09 -23.19
N ARG A 501 18.90 14.79 -23.07
CA ARG A 501 20.30 14.34 -22.92
C ARG A 501 21.12 14.50 -24.19
N VAL A 502 20.56 14.12 -25.34
CA VAL A 502 21.28 14.12 -26.65
C VAL A 502 21.47 15.54 -27.15
N GLU A 503 20.44 16.39 -27.07
CA GLU A 503 20.51 17.77 -27.57
C GLU A 503 21.04 18.77 -26.51
N GLY A 504 21.29 18.32 -25.28
CA GLY A 504 21.82 19.17 -24.23
C GLY A 504 20.85 20.28 -23.79
N ILE A 505 19.54 20.02 -23.93
CA ILE A 505 18.48 21.00 -23.62
C ILE A 505 18.51 21.35 -22.14
N LYS A 506 18.47 22.65 -21.83
CA LYS A 506 18.64 23.16 -20.47
C LYS A 506 17.36 23.73 -19.85
N THR A 507 16.36 24.08 -20.67
CA THR A 507 15.14 24.72 -20.17
C THR A 507 13.88 24.05 -20.71
N PHE A 508 12.76 24.25 -20.03
CA PHE A 508 11.45 23.78 -20.47
C PHE A 508 11.04 24.46 -21.79
N GLU A 509 11.28 25.75 -21.87
CA GLU A 509 10.94 26.58 -23.04
C GLU A 509 11.69 26.11 -24.30
N GLU A 510 12.97 25.78 -24.15
CA GLU A 510 13.77 25.22 -25.24
C GLU A 510 13.23 23.88 -25.72
N LEU A 511 12.89 22.97 -24.76
CA LEU A 511 12.29 21.68 -25.09
C LEU A 511 10.95 21.85 -25.78
N LEU A 512 10.10 22.76 -25.25
CA LEU A 512 8.79 23.04 -25.81
C LEU A 512 8.88 23.64 -27.23
N ALA A 513 9.81 24.58 -27.45
CA ALA A 513 10.00 25.19 -28.75
C ALA A 513 10.50 24.24 -29.83
N LYS A 514 11.36 23.25 -29.44
CA LYS A 514 11.93 22.29 -30.40
C LYS A 514 11.02 21.06 -30.63
N HIS A 515 10.39 20.57 -29.58
CA HIS A 515 9.74 19.24 -29.57
C HIS A 515 8.29 19.26 -29.06
N GLY A 516 7.79 20.41 -28.70
CA GLY A 516 6.44 20.54 -28.13
C GLY A 516 5.56 21.50 -28.89
N LYS A 517 4.38 21.76 -28.33
CA LYS A 517 3.42 22.77 -28.81
C LYS A 517 2.67 23.40 -27.64
N GLY A 518 2.13 24.61 -27.89
CA GLY A 518 1.38 25.35 -26.87
C GLY A 518 2.26 25.88 -25.73
N TYR A 519 1.72 25.85 -24.48
CA TYR A 519 2.35 26.52 -23.33
C TYR A 519 2.69 25.53 -22.19
N GLY A 520 2.45 24.22 -22.41
CA GLY A 520 2.61 23.20 -21.39
C GLY A 520 1.45 23.14 -20.37
N CYS A 521 1.34 22.02 -19.64
CA CYS A 521 0.28 21.73 -18.68
C CYS A 521 0.85 21.17 -17.38
N GLU A 522 -0.05 20.88 -16.43
CA GLU A 522 0.24 20.28 -15.12
C GLU A 522 0.88 18.88 -15.19
N VAL A 523 0.85 18.22 -16.33
CA VAL A 523 1.49 16.91 -16.54
C VAL A 523 2.91 17.09 -17.06
N CYS A 524 3.10 17.85 -18.16
CA CYS A 524 4.40 17.96 -18.79
C CYS A 524 5.38 18.86 -18.02
N LYS A 525 4.92 19.98 -17.42
CA LYS A 525 5.81 20.89 -16.68
C LYS A 525 6.54 20.19 -15.54
N PRO A 526 5.87 19.52 -14.58
CA PRO A 526 6.57 18.84 -13.49
C PRO A 526 7.36 17.63 -14.00
N THR A 527 6.90 16.93 -15.03
CA THR A 527 7.63 15.80 -15.60
C THR A 527 8.93 16.26 -16.26
N VAL A 528 8.87 17.28 -17.12
CA VAL A 528 10.05 17.87 -17.76
C VAL A 528 10.96 18.52 -16.71
N GLY A 529 10.40 19.21 -15.71
CA GLY A 529 11.16 19.74 -14.58
C GLY A 529 11.94 18.64 -13.85
N SER A 530 11.31 17.48 -13.59
CA SER A 530 11.97 16.31 -13.02
C SER A 530 13.07 15.75 -13.94
N LEU A 531 12.84 15.69 -15.25
CA LEU A 531 13.83 15.22 -16.22
C LEU A 531 15.03 16.16 -16.29
N LEU A 532 14.80 17.45 -16.43
CA LEU A 532 15.86 18.47 -16.44
C LEU A 532 16.64 18.47 -15.13
N ALA A 533 15.94 18.35 -14.00
CA ALA A 533 16.57 18.24 -12.69
C ALA A 533 17.39 16.96 -12.53
N SER A 534 17.02 15.87 -13.18
CA SER A 534 17.81 14.62 -13.20
C SER A 534 19.05 14.71 -14.09
N CYS A 535 19.02 15.56 -15.12
CA CYS A 535 20.13 15.77 -16.05
C CYS A 535 21.13 16.83 -15.58
N TRP A 536 20.66 17.86 -14.87
CA TRP A 536 21.43 19.08 -14.56
C TRP A 536 21.37 19.41 -13.07
N ASN A 537 22.48 19.28 -12.35
CA ASN A 537 22.54 19.40 -10.89
C ASN A 537 22.08 20.75 -10.32
N GLU A 538 22.29 21.84 -11.02
CA GLU A 538 21.93 23.18 -10.56
C GLU A 538 20.47 23.58 -10.83
N TYR A 539 19.74 22.74 -11.55
CA TYR A 539 18.42 23.10 -12.06
C TYR A 539 17.41 23.43 -10.96
N ILE A 540 17.40 22.65 -9.87
CA ILE A 540 16.46 22.81 -8.76
C ILE A 540 16.61 24.16 -8.02
N LEU A 541 17.78 24.80 -8.10
CA LEU A 541 18.09 26.04 -7.37
C LEU A 541 17.74 27.29 -8.16
N LYS A 542 17.41 27.18 -9.45
CA LYS A 542 17.09 28.33 -10.30
C LYS A 542 15.63 28.75 -10.12
N PRO A 543 15.35 30.02 -9.70
CA PRO A 543 13.99 30.48 -9.40
C PRO A 543 13.01 30.32 -10.58
N GLN A 544 13.48 30.53 -11.83
CA GLN A 544 12.67 30.38 -13.04
C GLN A 544 12.11 28.98 -13.27
N HIS A 545 12.66 27.96 -12.61
CA HIS A 545 12.22 26.57 -12.74
C HIS A 545 11.26 26.14 -11.64
N THR A 546 10.95 27.00 -10.71
CA THR A 546 10.00 26.76 -9.61
C THR A 546 8.64 26.22 -10.10
N PRO A 547 8.00 26.79 -11.14
CA PRO A 547 6.71 26.29 -11.63
C PRO A 547 6.75 24.89 -12.27
N LEU A 548 7.95 24.34 -12.48
CA LEU A 548 8.17 23.04 -13.13
C LEU A 548 8.44 21.91 -12.13
N GLN A 549 8.33 22.16 -10.83
CA GLN A 549 8.74 21.18 -9.80
C GLN A 549 7.82 19.95 -9.75
N ASP A 550 6.54 20.18 -9.58
CA ASP A 550 5.48 19.16 -9.64
C ASP A 550 4.10 19.81 -9.81
N THR A 551 3.05 19.00 -9.93
CA THR A 551 1.68 19.52 -10.11
C THR A 551 1.24 20.39 -8.95
N ASN A 552 1.58 20.03 -7.70
CA ASN A 552 1.23 20.81 -6.52
C ASN A 552 1.91 22.17 -6.52
N ASP A 553 3.19 22.21 -6.90
CA ASP A 553 3.91 23.48 -7.03
C ASP A 553 3.35 24.30 -8.19
N ASN A 554 3.02 23.68 -9.34
CA ASN A 554 2.49 24.34 -10.50
C ASN A 554 1.10 24.97 -10.25
N PHE A 555 0.20 24.24 -9.58
CA PHE A 555 -1.11 24.75 -9.21
C PHE A 555 -1.13 25.51 -7.88
N LEU A 556 0.02 25.60 -7.19
CA LEU A 556 0.16 26.34 -5.92
C LEU A 556 -0.85 25.85 -4.85
N ALA A 557 -1.35 24.65 -5.03
CA ALA A 557 -2.33 23.95 -4.19
C ALA A 557 -2.16 22.44 -4.35
N ASN A 558 -2.57 21.66 -3.35
CA ASN A 558 -2.45 20.21 -3.44
C ASN A 558 -3.64 19.60 -4.17
N ILE A 559 -3.37 18.87 -5.23
CA ILE A 559 -4.38 18.07 -5.93
C ILE A 559 -4.80 16.88 -5.05
N GLN A 560 -6.10 16.64 -4.95
CA GLN A 560 -6.72 15.60 -4.13
C GLN A 560 -7.16 14.41 -4.99
N LYS A 561 -7.49 13.29 -4.35
CA LYS A 561 -7.87 12.04 -5.05
C LYS A 561 -9.07 12.18 -6.01
N ASP A 562 -9.95 13.10 -5.70
CA ASP A 562 -11.19 13.37 -6.45
C ASP A 562 -11.01 14.41 -7.57
N GLY A 563 -9.79 14.93 -7.77
CA GLY A 563 -9.46 15.96 -8.75
C GLY A 563 -9.69 17.39 -8.25
N THR A 564 -10.17 17.59 -7.02
CA THR A 564 -10.22 18.90 -6.38
C THR A 564 -8.87 19.26 -5.78
N TYR A 565 -8.79 20.45 -5.19
CA TYR A 565 -7.57 21.01 -4.62
C TYR A 565 -7.78 21.42 -3.17
N SER A 566 -6.69 21.36 -2.38
CA SER A 566 -6.65 22.01 -1.07
C SER A 566 -5.87 23.31 -1.14
N VAL A 567 -6.40 24.33 -0.49
CA VAL A 567 -5.77 25.64 -0.35
C VAL A 567 -5.39 25.84 1.11
N ILE A 568 -4.12 26.16 1.36
CA ILE A 568 -3.61 26.34 2.74
C ILE A 568 -2.92 27.70 2.84
N PRO A 569 -3.62 28.72 3.33
CA PRO A 569 -3.02 30.02 3.57
C PRO A 569 -1.94 29.94 4.67
N ARG A 570 -0.94 30.81 4.58
CA ARG A 570 0.11 30.88 5.59
C ARG A 570 -0.43 31.46 6.88
N SER A 571 -0.13 30.77 7.97
CA SER A 571 -0.31 31.23 9.35
C SER A 571 1.03 31.07 10.04
N ALA A 572 1.89 32.10 9.95
CA ALA A 572 3.24 32.04 10.46
C ALA A 572 3.26 31.74 11.97
N GLY A 573 4.06 30.76 12.38
CA GLY A 573 4.10 30.32 13.78
C GLY A 573 2.77 29.75 14.30
N GLY A 574 1.78 29.54 13.46
CA GLY A 574 0.43 29.10 13.85
C GLY A 574 -0.46 30.24 14.35
N GLU A 575 0.00 31.49 14.23
CA GLU A 575 -0.76 32.68 14.64
C GLU A 575 -1.75 33.12 13.55
N ILE A 576 -2.96 33.51 13.94
CA ILE A 576 -3.98 34.02 13.04
C ILE A 576 -4.81 35.07 13.76
N THR A 577 -5.10 36.19 13.08
CA THR A 577 -5.95 37.26 13.64
C THR A 577 -7.43 36.89 13.64
N PRO A 578 -8.27 37.50 14.50
CA PRO A 578 -9.72 37.28 14.46
C PRO A 578 -10.32 37.58 13.08
N GLU A 579 -9.88 38.65 12.43
CA GLU A 579 -10.30 39.06 11.08
C GLU A 579 -9.92 38.01 10.04
N GLY A 580 -8.69 37.45 10.17
CA GLY A 580 -8.22 36.37 9.34
C GLY A 580 -9.08 35.09 9.47
N LEU A 581 -9.47 34.72 10.71
CA LEU A 581 -10.38 33.61 10.95
C LEU A 581 -11.76 33.83 10.29
N VAL A 582 -12.31 35.03 10.41
CA VAL A 582 -13.59 35.40 9.79
C VAL A 582 -13.49 35.33 8.27
N ALA A 583 -12.40 35.82 7.67
CA ALA A 583 -12.17 35.78 6.24
C ALA A 583 -12.07 34.32 5.72
N VAL A 584 -11.27 33.49 6.37
CA VAL A 584 -11.14 32.05 6.02
C VAL A 584 -12.49 31.33 6.13
N GLY A 585 -13.27 31.56 7.18
CA GLY A 585 -14.59 30.97 7.36
C GLY A 585 -15.59 31.43 6.30
N ARG A 586 -15.58 32.71 5.92
CA ARG A 586 -16.42 33.26 4.85
C ARG A 586 -16.08 32.64 3.50
N ILE A 587 -14.81 32.59 3.14
CA ILE A 587 -14.32 31.99 1.88
C ILE A 587 -14.68 30.50 1.84
N ALA A 588 -14.45 29.78 2.93
CA ALA A 588 -14.80 28.36 3.01
C ALA A 588 -16.30 28.13 2.74
N ARG A 589 -17.17 28.94 3.30
CA ARG A 589 -18.62 28.86 3.08
C ARG A 589 -19.01 29.24 1.66
N GLU A 590 -18.41 30.27 1.09
CA GLU A 590 -18.71 30.77 -0.26
C GLU A 590 -18.40 29.71 -1.33
N PHE A 591 -17.26 29.01 -1.19
CA PHE A 591 -16.81 28.00 -2.15
C PHE A 591 -17.12 26.56 -1.73
N ASN A 592 -17.92 26.35 -0.70
CA ASN A 592 -18.28 25.02 -0.13
C ASN A 592 -17.05 24.18 0.22
N LEU A 593 -16.03 24.76 0.84
CA LEU A 593 -14.80 24.10 1.20
C LEU A 593 -14.90 23.44 2.58
N TYR A 594 -14.35 22.23 2.69
CA TYR A 594 -14.19 21.56 3.97
C TYR A 594 -12.99 22.14 4.72
N THR A 595 -13.19 22.56 5.97
CA THR A 595 -12.15 23.18 6.79
C THR A 595 -11.59 22.21 7.83
N LYS A 596 -10.27 22.24 8.03
CA LYS A 596 -9.60 21.44 9.07
C LYS A 596 -8.36 22.15 9.59
N ILE A 597 -8.19 22.20 10.91
CA ILE A 597 -6.91 22.56 11.52
C ILE A 597 -5.96 21.38 11.32
N THR A 598 -4.85 21.62 10.65
CA THR A 598 -3.85 20.60 10.34
C THR A 598 -2.80 20.48 11.44
N GLY A 599 -2.03 19.38 11.46
CA GLY A 599 -0.91 19.20 12.38
C GLY A 599 0.23 20.21 12.19
N SER A 600 0.15 21.06 11.15
CA SER A 600 1.07 22.17 10.86
C SER A 600 0.57 23.51 11.43
N GLN A 601 -0.38 23.49 12.34
CA GLN A 601 -1.00 24.70 12.94
C GLN A 601 -1.57 25.66 11.89
N ARG A 602 -2.16 25.13 10.81
CA ARG A 602 -2.78 25.90 9.73
C ARG A 602 -4.20 25.41 9.48
N ILE A 603 -5.03 26.29 8.97
CA ILE A 603 -6.37 25.94 8.50
C ILE A 603 -6.24 25.51 7.03
N GLY A 604 -6.55 24.26 6.75
CA GLY A 604 -6.64 23.74 5.39
C GLY A 604 -8.06 23.89 4.86
N LEU A 605 -8.19 24.37 3.64
CA LEU A 605 -9.42 24.46 2.86
C LEU A 605 -9.39 23.37 1.81
N PHE A 606 -10.32 22.41 1.85
CA PHE A 606 -10.32 21.21 1.00
C PHE A 606 -11.53 21.22 0.08
N GLY A 607 -11.38 20.63 -1.12
CA GLY A 607 -12.46 20.49 -2.08
C GLY A 607 -12.59 21.64 -3.08
N ALA A 608 -11.58 22.52 -3.18
CA ALA A 608 -11.59 23.61 -4.15
C ALA A 608 -11.56 23.07 -5.59
N GLN A 609 -12.43 23.58 -6.46
CA GLN A 609 -12.35 23.31 -7.89
C GLN A 609 -11.24 24.15 -8.52
N LYS A 610 -10.63 23.63 -9.59
CA LYS A 610 -9.52 24.31 -10.27
C LYS A 610 -9.88 25.73 -10.71
N ASP A 611 -11.08 25.91 -11.21
CA ASP A 611 -11.57 27.19 -11.71
C ASP A 611 -11.73 28.24 -10.58
N ASP A 612 -11.97 27.80 -9.36
CA ASP A 612 -12.17 28.69 -8.21
C ASP A 612 -10.85 29.15 -7.57
N LEU A 613 -9.72 28.45 -7.86
CA LEU A 613 -8.45 28.74 -7.20
C LEU A 613 -7.99 30.20 -7.31
N PRO A 614 -7.99 30.84 -8.48
CA PRO A 614 -7.56 32.24 -8.57
C PRO A 614 -8.42 33.21 -7.74
N GLU A 615 -9.74 32.98 -7.70
CA GLU A 615 -10.64 33.80 -6.92
C GLU A 615 -10.52 33.57 -5.41
N ILE A 616 -10.35 32.30 -4.99
CA ILE A 616 -10.06 31.96 -3.59
C ILE A 616 -8.76 32.66 -3.14
N TRP A 617 -7.72 32.63 -3.97
CA TRP A 617 -6.45 33.29 -3.66
C TRP A 617 -6.59 34.81 -3.62
N ARG A 618 -7.35 35.42 -4.54
CA ARG A 618 -7.59 36.85 -4.55
C ARG A 618 -8.22 37.28 -3.21
N GLN A 619 -9.26 36.57 -2.76
CA GLN A 619 -9.92 36.92 -1.51
C GLN A 619 -9.01 36.66 -0.28
N LEU A 620 -8.19 35.63 -0.31
CA LEU A 620 -7.20 35.37 0.75
C LEU A 620 -6.13 36.45 0.80
N ILE A 621 -5.62 36.90 -0.36
CA ILE A 621 -4.63 37.97 -0.47
C ILE A 621 -5.22 39.29 0.06
N GLU A 622 -6.44 39.64 -0.31
CA GLU A 622 -7.14 40.82 0.20
C GLU A 622 -7.33 40.77 1.74
N ALA A 623 -7.44 39.59 2.30
CA ALA A 623 -7.49 39.38 3.74
C ALA A 623 -6.09 39.30 4.40
N GLY A 624 -5.01 39.59 3.66
CA GLY A 624 -3.65 39.62 4.17
C GLY A 624 -2.92 38.28 4.20
N PHE A 625 -3.48 37.23 3.59
CA PHE A 625 -2.83 35.94 3.49
C PHE A 625 -1.93 35.83 2.24
N GLU A 626 -1.01 34.91 2.31
CA GLU A 626 -0.15 34.50 1.19
C GLU A 626 -0.09 32.97 1.09
N THR A 627 0.55 32.46 0.02
CA THR A 627 0.71 31.02 -0.13
C THR A 627 1.42 30.39 1.07
N GLY A 628 0.86 29.32 1.58
CA GLY A 628 1.45 28.56 2.68
C GLY A 628 2.57 27.61 2.24
N HIS A 629 2.84 27.44 0.94
CA HIS A 629 3.79 26.45 0.40
C HIS A 629 3.65 25.05 1.04
N ALA A 630 2.43 24.67 1.44
CA ALA A 630 2.17 23.55 2.32
C ALA A 630 2.60 22.18 1.74
N TYR A 631 2.71 22.10 0.43
CA TYR A 631 3.08 20.88 -0.30
C TYR A 631 4.38 21.04 -1.09
N ALA A 632 4.94 22.22 -1.13
CA ALA A 632 6.15 22.53 -1.88
C ALA A 632 7.43 21.94 -1.25
N LYS A 633 8.49 21.90 -2.05
CA LYS A 633 9.87 21.65 -1.59
C LYS A 633 10.48 22.95 -1.09
N ALA A 634 10.01 23.39 0.05
CA ALA A 634 10.34 24.65 0.71
C ALA A 634 10.09 24.52 2.22
N LEU A 635 10.32 25.59 2.97
CA LEU A 635 9.85 25.68 4.35
C LEU A 635 8.31 25.66 4.36
N ARG A 636 7.76 24.58 4.92
CA ARG A 636 6.30 24.41 5.01
C ARG A 636 5.68 25.09 6.21
N MET A 637 6.39 25.12 7.34
CA MET A 637 5.93 25.71 8.59
C MET A 637 7.07 25.88 9.58
N ALA A 638 6.89 26.79 10.52
CA ALA A 638 7.57 26.81 11.82
C ALA A 638 6.52 26.57 12.91
N LYS A 639 6.44 25.32 13.41
CA LYS A 639 5.52 24.98 14.51
C LYS A 639 5.98 25.62 15.80
N THR A 640 5.09 26.31 16.52
CA THR A 640 5.42 26.93 17.81
C THR A 640 4.57 26.36 18.95
N CYS A 641 5.06 26.48 20.17
CA CYS A 641 4.20 26.42 21.34
C CYS A 641 3.70 27.84 21.68
N VAL A 642 2.88 27.99 22.72
CA VAL A 642 2.30 29.29 23.08
C VAL A 642 3.30 30.30 23.68
N GLY A 643 4.52 29.89 23.92
CA GLY A 643 5.64 30.76 24.35
C GLY A 643 5.55 31.31 25.78
N SER A 644 6.51 32.15 26.10
CA SER A 644 6.62 32.79 27.44
C SER A 644 5.48 33.76 27.77
N THR A 645 4.83 34.29 26.74
CA THR A 645 3.70 35.22 26.94
C THR A 645 2.49 34.55 27.62
N TRP A 646 2.19 33.31 27.25
CA TRP A 646 0.97 32.61 27.68
C TRP A 646 1.22 31.41 28.58
N CYS A 647 2.41 30.84 28.53
CA CYS A 647 2.76 29.63 29.29
C CYS A 647 3.59 29.98 30.52
N ARG A 648 3.13 29.59 31.71
CA ARG A 648 3.88 29.78 32.97
C ARG A 648 5.22 29.08 33.04
N TYR A 649 5.48 28.13 32.15
CA TYR A 649 6.77 27.39 32.05
C TYR A 649 7.64 27.89 30.90
N GLY A 650 7.10 28.79 30.05
CA GLY A 650 7.83 29.32 28.91
C GLY A 650 8.94 30.27 29.38
N VAL A 651 10.16 30.00 28.95
CA VAL A 651 11.33 30.89 29.20
C VAL A 651 11.68 31.74 27.99
N GLY A 652 11.26 31.32 26.80
CA GLY A 652 11.48 32.04 25.53
C GLY A 652 10.19 32.34 24.77
N ASP A 653 10.20 33.47 24.05
CA ASP A 653 9.12 33.83 23.11
C ASP A 653 9.22 32.97 21.84
N SER A 654 8.61 31.79 21.89
CA SER A 654 8.60 30.85 20.75
C SER A 654 7.69 31.28 19.62
N VAL A 655 6.62 32.02 19.91
CA VAL A 655 5.68 32.49 18.86
C VAL A 655 6.33 33.57 18.02
N GLY A 656 6.80 34.66 18.66
CA GLY A 656 7.46 35.74 17.94
C GLY A 656 8.70 35.25 17.16
N PHE A 657 9.50 34.37 17.76
CA PHE A 657 10.67 33.83 17.07
C PHE A 657 10.28 32.87 15.92
N GLY A 658 9.27 32.03 16.09
CA GLY A 658 8.77 31.16 15.05
C GLY A 658 8.17 31.93 13.86
N VAL A 659 7.44 33.02 14.12
CA VAL A 659 6.93 33.95 13.11
C VAL A 659 8.08 34.60 12.33
N GLU A 660 9.10 35.08 13.03
CA GLU A 660 10.31 35.68 12.41
C GLU A 660 10.98 34.68 11.48
N LEU A 661 11.26 33.47 11.96
CA LEU A 661 11.92 32.42 11.19
C LEU A 661 11.08 31.96 10.00
N GLU A 662 9.78 31.77 10.18
CA GLU A 662 8.90 31.41 9.06
C GLU A 662 8.87 32.48 7.97
N ASN A 663 8.77 33.76 8.35
CA ASN A 663 8.83 34.88 7.41
C ASN A 663 10.21 35.03 6.76
N ARG A 664 11.30 34.66 7.46
CA ARG A 664 12.65 34.72 6.92
C ARG A 664 12.89 33.72 5.82
N TYR A 665 12.39 32.50 5.95
CA TYR A 665 12.71 31.37 5.06
C TYR A 665 11.55 30.93 4.17
N LYS A 666 10.37 31.57 4.24
CA LYS A 666 9.23 31.28 3.38
C LYS A 666 9.60 31.36 1.90
N GLY A 667 9.08 30.46 1.06
CA GLY A 667 9.30 30.48 -0.38
C GLY A 667 10.67 30.05 -0.87
N ILE A 668 11.66 29.88 0.02
CA ILE A 668 12.99 29.39 -0.37
C ILE A 668 12.89 27.93 -0.76
N ARG A 669 13.29 27.60 -2.00
CA ARG A 669 13.30 26.24 -2.52
C ARG A 669 14.46 25.45 -1.95
N THR A 670 14.17 24.23 -1.53
CA THR A 670 15.10 23.31 -0.89
C THR A 670 15.09 21.96 -1.60
N PRO A 671 16.08 21.09 -1.44
CA PRO A 671 16.12 19.75 -2.04
C PRO A 671 14.90 18.90 -1.67
N HIS A 672 14.36 19.06 -0.48
CA HIS A 672 13.12 18.43 0.00
C HIS A 672 12.35 19.39 0.91
N LYS A 673 11.09 19.05 1.26
CA LYS A 673 10.29 19.80 2.23
C LYS A 673 11.05 19.99 3.54
N MET A 674 10.92 21.16 4.15
CA MET A 674 11.46 21.47 5.46
C MET A 674 10.39 21.87 6.46
N LYS A 675 10.60 21.53 7.70
CA LYS A 675 9.72 21.86 8.82
C LYS A 675 10.58 22.32 10.00
N PHE A 676 10.18 23.40 10.60
CA PHE A 676 10.79 23.93 11.81
C PHE A 676 9.90 23.68 13.03
N GLY A 677 10.49 23.63 14.20
CA GLY A 677 9.79 23.63 15.49
C GLY A 677 10.50 24.56 16.47
N VAL A 678 9.74 25.44 17.12
CA VAL A 678 10.26 26.39 18.11
C VAL A 678 9.53 26.20 19.43
N SER A 679 10.21 25.65 20.42
CA SER A 679 9.69 25.42 21.76
C SER A 679 10.18 26.46 22.74
N GLY A 680 9.28 27.09 23.47
CA GLY A 680 9.58 28.14 24.45
C GLY A 680 10.18 27.63 25.78
N CYS A 681 10.42 26.34 25.90
CA CYS A 681 11.13 25.72 27.03
C CYS A 681 11.45 24.25 26.71
N THR A 682 12.21 23.57 27.58
CA THR A 682 12.66 22.18 27.47
C THR A 682 11.54 21.13 27.55
N ARG A 683 10.29 21.52 27.80
CA ARG A 683 9.11 20.61 27.68
C ARG A 683 8.75 20.26 26.25
N GLU A 684 9.29 21.01 25.30
CA GLU A 684 9.33 20.65 23.87
C GLU A 684 7.95 20.44 23.21
N CYS A 685 6.95 21.27 23.60
CA CYS A 685 5.58 21.16 23.11
C CYS A 685 5.43 21.40 21.60
N ALA A 686 6.38 22.02 20.92
CA ALA A 686 6.40 22.20 19.47
C ALA A 686 7.01 21.00 18.70
N GLU A 687 7.44 19.92 19.41
CA GLU A 687 8.09 18.76 18.83
C GLU A 687 9.33 19.12 18.00
N ALA A 688 10.14 20.06 18.52
CA ALA A 688 11.27 20.64 17.82
C ALA A 688 12.30 19.59 17.39
N GLN A 689 12.65 18.63 18.27
CA GLN A 689 13.59 17.56 17.96
C GLN A 689 13.12 16.56 16.91
N GLY A 690 11.83 16.57 16.56
CA GLY A 690 11.27 15.78 15.46
C GLY A 690 11.19 16.55 14.12
N LYS A 691 11.85 17.71 14.00
CA LYS A 691 11.78 18.56 12.80
C LYS A 691 13.15 18.66 12.13
N ASP A 692 13.16 19.10 10.87
CA ASP A 692 14.40 19.36 10.13
C ASP A 692 15.27 20.41 10.83
N VAL A 693 14.63 21.39 11.49
CA VAL A 693 15.25 22.34 12.40
C VAL A 693 14.42 22.43 13.67
N GLY A 694 15.05 22.23 14.80
CA GLY A 694 14.47 22.35 16.13
C GLY A 694 15.15 23.43 16.96
N ILE A 695 14.35 24.28 17.59
CA ILE A 695 14.83 25.38 18.42
C ILE A 695 14.13 25.30 19.76
N ILE A 696 14.91 25.25 20.84
CA ILE A 696 14.40 25.08 22.19
C ILE A 696 14.99 26.17 23.08
N ALA A 697 14.13 26.95 23.73
CA ALA A 697 14.54 27.95 24.69
C ALA A 697 15.05 27.30 25.99
N THR A 698 16.12 27.84 26.55
CA THR A 698 16.67 27.55 27.89
C THR A 698 16.83 28.86 28.65
N GLU A 699 17.15 28.78 29.93
CA GLU A 699 17.42 29.96 30.76
C GLU A 699 18.67 30.79 30.30
N LYS A 700 19.51 30.20 29.44
CA LYS A 700 20.76 30.82 28.95
C LYS A 700 20.64 31.32 27.49
N GLY A 701 19.58 30.99 26.79
CA GLY A 701 19.40 31.33 25.36
C GLY A 701 18.64 30.26 24.61
N TRP A 702 19.02 29.99 23.38
CA TRP A 702 18.36 29.05 22.49
C TRP A 702 19.31 27.93 22.10
N ASN A 703 18.79 26.71 22.12
CA ASN A 703 19.49 25.54 21.59
C ASN A 703 19.00 25.28 20.17
N LEU A 704 19.93 25.14 19.22
CA LEU A 704 19.66 24.82 17.83
C LEU A 704 19.92 23.33 17.56
N TYR A 705 18.89 22.61 17.18
CA TYR A 705 18.94 21.23 16.74
C TYR A 705 18.66 21.14 15.24
N VAL A 706 19.30 20.20 14.54
CA VAL A 706 19.18 20.03 13.09
C VAL A 706 18.97 18.58 12.70
N CYS A 707 18.38 18.35 11.52
CA CYS A 707 18.27 17.04 10.90
C CYS A 707 17.38 16.01 11.62
N GLY A 708 16.35 16.46 12.34
CA GLY A 708 15.32 15.59 12.87
C GLY A 708 14.30 15.16 11.82
N ASN A 709 13.60 14.08 12.08
CA ASN A 709 12.53 13.56 11.25
C ASN A 709 11.42 12.92 12.09
N GLY A 710 10.22 13.48 12.05
CA GLY A 710 9.02 12.91 12.67
C GLY A 710 8.16 12.08 11.71
N GLY A 711 8.71 11.62 10.59
CA GLY A 711 8.01 10.81 9.59
C GLY A 711 8.13 9.31 9.83
N MET A 712 7.97 8.52 8.76
CA MET A 712 7.95 7.04 8.79
C MET A 712 9.23 6.40 9.39
N LYS A 713 10.37 7.08 9.27
CA LYS A 713 11.62 6.73 9.97
C LYS A 713 11.94 7.85 10.96
N PRO A 714 11.41 7.82 12.18
CA PRO A 714 11.65 8.88 13.15
C PRO A 714 13.11 8.93 13.54
N ARG A 715 13.62 10.17 13.68
CA ARG A 715 14.97 10.46 14.11
C ARG A 715 14.96 11.75 14.93
N HIS A 716 15.56 11.74 16.09
CA HIS A 716 15.79 12.96 16.86
C HIS A 716 16.82 13.84 16.15
N ALA A 717 16.59 15.15 16.18
CA ALA A 717 17.55 16.13 15.69
C ALA A 717 18.80 16.16 16.56
N ASP A 718 19.94 16.36 15.95
CA ASP A 718 21.21 16.53 16.65
C ASP A 718 21.42 17.98 17.11
N LEU A 719 22.02 18.16 18.29
CA LEU A 719 22.35 19.47 18.79
C LEU A 719 23.53 20.06 17.97
N LEU A 720 23.22 21.13 17.22
CA LEU A 720 24.24 21.88 16.48
C LEU A 720 24.99 22.84 17.43
N ALA A 721 24.25 23.65 18.18
CA ALA A 721 24.80 24.59 19.14
C ALA A 721 23.83 24.88 20.30
N ALA A 722 24.36 25.23 21.45
CA ALA A 722 23.58 25.52 22.67
C ALA A 722 23.80 26.97 23.13
N ASP A 723 22.86 27.45 23.94
CA ASP A 723 22.94 28.73 24.65
C ASP A 723 23.16 29.95 23.74
N LEU A 724 22.57 29.93 22.54
CA LEU A 724 22.71 30.96 21.53
C LEU A 724 21.79 32.15 21.80
N ASP A 725 22.25 33.36 21.48
CA ASP A 725 21.42 34.50 21.23
C ASP A 725 20.70 34.35 19.86
N ARG A 726 19.65 35.16 19.61
CA ARG A 726 18.84 35.05 18.39
C ARG A 726 19.64 35.32 17.12
N ASP A 727 20.52 36.33 17.12
CA ASP A 727 21.26 36.73 15.94
C ASP A 727 22.28 35.68 15.53
N THR A 728 23.01 35.13 16.50
CA THR A 728 23.94 34.04 16.28
C THR A 728 23.24 32.78 15.81
N LEU A 729 22.07 32.45 16.39
CA LEU A 729 21.26 31.32 15.94
C LEU A 729 20.82 31.48 14.48
N ILE A 730 20.34 32.65 14.08
CA ILE A 730 19.93 32.95 12.71
C ILE A 730 21.11 32.82 11.74
N LYS A 731 22.31 33.30 12.11
CA LYS A 731 23.51 33.11 11.28
C LYS A 731 23.84 31.63 11.07
N TYR A 732 23.85 30.85 12.15
CA TYR A 732 24.10 29.41 12.03
C TYR A 732 23.03 28.70 11.21
N LEU A 733 21.79 29.11 11.33
CA LEU A 733 20.70 28.59 10.56
C LEU A 733 20.77 28.95 9.07
N ASP A 734 21.14 30.21 8.72
CA ASP A 734 21.40 30.63 7.35
C ASP A 734 22.48 29.78 6.69
N ARG A 735 23.62 29.58 7.38
CA ARG A 735 24.72 28.75 6.92
C ARG A 735 24.31 27.28 6.76
N PHE A 736 23.65 26.72 7.76
CA PHE A 736 23.14 25.35 7.71
C PHE A 736 22.18 25.13 6.54
N MET A 737 21.21 26.00 6.38
CA MET A 737 20.23 25.92 5.30
C MET A 737 20.90 25.96 3.93
N MET A 738 21.80 26.92 3.71
CA MET A 738 22.51 27.05 2.44
C MET A 738 23.47 25.88 2.19
N PHE A 739 24.18 25.40 3.20
CA PHE A 739 25.05 24.26 3.07
C PHE A 739 24.26 23.00 2.70
N TYR A 740 23.12 22.74 3.34
CA TYR A 740 22.21 21.67 2.97
C TYR A 740 21.68 21.84 1.53
N ILE A 741 21.24 23.03 1.14
CA ILE A 741 20.71 23.29 -0.21
C ILE A 741 21.78 23.02 -1.29
N ARG A 742 23.04 23.30 -1.00
CA ARG A 742 24.16 23.18 -1.95
C ARG A 742 24.77 21.77 -2.01
N THR A 743 24.69 21.01 -0.94
CA THR A 743 25.39 19.73 -0.82
C THR A 743 24.47 18.50 -0.81
N ALA A 744 23.20 18.66 -0.49
CA ALA A 744 22.29 17.53 -0.51
C ALA A 744 21.87 17.16 -1.93
N ASP A 745 21.78 15.87 -2.20
CA ASP A 745 21.18 15.35 -3.42
C ASP A 745 19.68 15.72 -3.50
N LYS A 746 19.17 15.84 -4.73
CA LYS A 746 17.77 16.12 -4.97
C LYS A 746 16.87 15.09 -4.27
N LEU A 747 15.79 15.57 -3.68
CA LEU A 747 14.80 14.80 -2.93
C LEU A 747 15.32 14.14 -1.65
N THR A 748 16.54 14.47 -1.22
CA THR A 748 17.11 13.99 0.04
C THR A 748 16.70 14.90 1.18
N ARG A 749 16.12 14.34 2.26
CA ARG A 749 15.79 15.04 3.50
C ARG A 749 17.05 15.32 4.32
N THR A 750 16.96 16.31 5.21
CA THR A 750 18.06 16.69 6.12
C THR A 750 18.58 15.52 6.95
N ALA A 751 17.69 14.65 7.46
CA ALA A 751 18.09 13.51 8.27
C ALA A 751 18.97 12.51 7.51
N PRO A 752 18.55 11.89 6.37
CA PRO A 752 19.44 11.00 5.62
C PRO A 752 20.65 11.73 5.01
N TRP A 753 20.54 13.03 4.73
CA TRP A 753 21.70 13.79 4.28
C TRP A 753 22.80 13.84 5.36
N LEU A 754 22.44 14.13 6.61
CA LEU A 754 23.39 14.16 7.73
C LEU A 754 23.94 12.74 8.04
N ASP A 755 23.08 11.72 7.99
CA ASP A 755 23.48 10.33 8.22
C ASP A 755 24.54 9.84 7.21
N ASN A 756 24.52 10.38 5.97
CA ASN A 756 25.46 10.08 4.90
C ASN A 756 26.65 11.06 4.86
N LEU A 757 26.66 12.09 5.70
CA LEU A 757 27.75 13.06 5.75
C LEU A 757 28.93 12.48 6.52
N GLU A 758 30.10 12.35 5.88
CA GLU A 758 31.30 11.86 6.54
C GLU A 758 31.68 12.75 7.72
N GLY A 759 31.84 12.18 8.90
CA GLY A 759 32.03 12.90 10.14
C GLY A 759 30.75 13.44 10.80
N GLY A 760 29.58 13.25 10.17
CA GLY A 760 28.27 13.54 10.75
C GLY A 760 28.12 14.94 11.33
N ILE A 761 27.46 15.03 12.51
CA ILE A 761 27.19 16.33 13.16
C ILE A 761 28.46 17.08 13.56
N GLU A 762 29.52 16.39 13.93
CA GLU A 762 30.78 17.06 14.33
C GLU A 762 31.45 17.73 13.13
N TYR A 763 31.46 17.09 11.98
CA TYR A 763 31.88 17.74 10.74
C TYR A 763 31.00 18.94 10.40
N LEU A 764 29.68 18.79 10.52
CA LEU A 764 28.76 19.90 10.25
C LEU A 764 29.02 21.10 11.18
N LYS A 765 29.27 20.85 12.48
CA LYS A 765 29.67 21.90 13.44
C LYS A 765 30.95 22.62 12.99
N SER A 766 31.97 21.87 12.60
CA SER A 766 33.21 22.44 12.14
C SER A 766 33.04 23.35 10.90
N VAL A 767 32.10 23.04 10.02
CA VAL A 767 31.80 23.87 8.84
C VAL A 767 30.95 25.10 9.21
N ILE A 768 29.87 24.91 9.96
CA ILE A 768 28.88 25.97 10.21
C ILE A 768 29.37 26.94 11.32
N ILE A 769 30.01 26.43 12.35
CA ILE A 769 30.43 27.21 13.52
C ILE A 769 31.88 27.69 13.35
N ASP A 770 32.82 26.75 13.12
CA ASP A 770 34.23 27.00 13.14
C ASP A 770 34.80 27.50 11.79
N ASP A 771 33.91 27.55 10.74
CA ASP A 771 34.29 27.98 9.39
C ASP A 771 35.48 27.23 8.79
N LYS A 772 35.59 25.94 9.05
CA LYS A 772 36.70 25.08 8.61
C LYS A 772 36.99 25.17 7.10
N LEU A 773 35.97 25.46 6.30
CA LEU A 773 36.08 25.57 4.83
C LEU A 773 36.21 27.01 4.32
N GLY A 774 36.12 28.03 5.18
CA GLY A 774 36.11 29.44 4.78
C GLY A 774 34.87 29.83 3.94
N LEU A 775 33.71 29.19 4.16
CA LEU A 775 32.51 29.37 3.35
C LEU A 775 31.41 30.20 4.01
N ASN A 776 31.56 30.57 5.29
CA ASN A 776 30.46 31.11 6.07
C ASN A 776 29.92 32.44 5.50
N GLU A 777 30.77 33.36 5.09
CA GLU A 777 30.39 34.62 4.49
C GLU A 777 29.63 34.39 3.16
N HIS A 778 30.14 33.51 2.32
CA HIS A 778 29.50 33.14 1.05
C HIS A 778 28.11 32.50 1.24
N LEU A 779 27.94 31.61 2.22
CA LEU A 779 26.66 30.99 2.54
C LEU A 779 25.64 32.04 3.04
N GLU A 780 26.06 32.99 3.87
CA GLU A 780 25.22 34.09 4.34
C GLU A 780 24.77 35.03 3.19
N GLU A 781 25.70 35.39 2.29
CA GLU A 781 25.38 36.19 1.11
C GLU A 781 24.42 35.49 0.16
N GLU A 782 24.59 34.20 -0.09
CA GLU A 782 23.69 33.41 -0.92
C GLU A 782 22.29 33.32 -0.31
N MET A 783 22.20 33.11 1.00
CA MET A 783 20.93 33.13 1.71
C MET A 783 20.23 34.48 1.59
N ALA A 784 20.98 35.57 1.71
CA ALA A 784 20.44 36.94 1.54
C ALA A 784 19.89 37.16 0.12
N ARG A 785 20.59 36.67 -0.90
CA ARG A 785 20.12 36.75 -2.32
C ARG A 785 18.85 35.93 -2.52
N LEU A 786 18.79 34.69 -2.00
CA LEU A 786 17.58 33.86 -2.14
C LEU A 786 16.38 34.50 -1.46
N ARG A 787 16.55 35.05 -0.27
CA ARG A 787 15.47 35.74 0.45
C ARG A 787 14.95 36.97 -0.29
N ALA A 788 15.83 37.74 -0.92
CA ALA A 788 15.44 38.91 -1.70
C ALA A 788 14.67 38.54 -2.99
N ALA A 789 14.82 37.32 -3.49
CA ALA A 789 14.16 36.85 -4.69
C ALA A 789 12.79 36.20 -4.45
N VAL A 790 12.37 36.03 -3.20
CA VAL A 790 11.08 35.39 -2.87
C VAL A 790 9.92 36.30 -3.17
N VAL A 791 8.97 35.80 -3.95
CA VAL A 791 7.69 36.45 -4.24
C VAL A 791 6.54 35.50 -3.92
N CYS A 792 5.37 36.06 -3.63
CA CYS A 792 4.17 35.26 -3.45
C CYS A 792 3.58 34.85 -4.79
N GLU A 793 3.67 33.57 -5.13
CA GLU A 793 3.21 33.07 -6.43
C GLU A 793 1.69 33.18 -6.60
N TRP A 794 0.90 33.18 -5.53
CA TRP A 794 -0.53 33.47 -5.61
C TRP A 794 -0.78 34.90 -6.09
N THR A 795 -0.04 35.84 -5.52
CA THR A 795 -0.15 37.27 -5.91
C THR A 795 0.26 37.47 -7.37
N GLU A 796 1.35 36.84 -7.80
CA GLU A 796 1.76 36.88 -9.21
C GLU A 796 0.71 36.31 -10.14
N THR A 797 0.14 35.16 -9.78
CA THR A 797 -0.90 34.48 -10.57
C THR A 797 -2.17 35.30 -10.65
N VAL A 798 -2.65 35.85 -9.53
CA VAL A 798 -3.86 36.68 -9.49
C VAL A 798 -3.71 37.97 -10.31
N ASN A 799 -2.52 38.56 -10.29
CA ASN A 799 -2.23 39.81 -11.04
C ASN A 799 -1.88 39.60 -12.53
N THR A 800 -1.73 38.33 -12.97
CA THR A 800 -1.32 38.02 -14.34
C THR A 800 -2.40 37.22 -15.07
N PRO A 801 -3.24 37.88 -15.90
CA PRO A 801 -4.35 37.21 -16.60
C PRO A 801 -3.93 35.98 -17.42
N SER A 802 -2.79 36.04 -18.09
CA SER A 802 -2.25 34.89 -18.85
C SER A 802 -1.89 33.70 -17.96
N ALA A 803 -1.52 33.90 -16.71
CA ALA A 803 -1.23 32.85 -15.77
C ALA A 803 -2.51 32.17 -15.24
N GLN A 804 -3.64 32.88 -15.26
CA GLN A 804 -4.92 32.35 -14.77
C GLN A 804 -5.59 31.36 -15.75
N VAL A 805 -5.27 31.40 -17.04
CA VAL A 805 -5.85 30.55 -18.07
C VAL A 805 -5.67 29.05 -17.74
N ARG A 806 -4.55 28.67 -17.15
CA ARG A 806 -4.26 27.28 -16.76
C ARG A 806 -5.20 26.72 -15.67
N PHE A 807 -5.90 27.59 -14.95
CA PHE A 807 -6.85 27.20 -13.92
C PHE A 807 -8.27 26.97 -14.44
N LYS A 808 -8.53 27.22 -15.71
CA LYS A 808 -9.81 26.86 -16.32
C LYS A 808 -9.87 25.37 -16.59
N HIS A 809 -10.99 24.74 -16.22
CA HIS A 809 -11.23 23.33 -16.50
C HIS A 809 -11.50 23.10 -17.99
N PHE A 810 -12.34 23.91 -18.57
CA PHE A 810 -12.62 23.95 -20.02
C PHE A 810 -12.20 25.30 -20.62
N ILE A 811 -11.36 25.27 -21.67
CA ILE A 811 -10.82 26.50 -22.29
C ILE A 811 -11.93 27.30 -22.97
N ASN A 812 -12.92 26.66 -23.54
CA ASN A 812 -13.98 27.24 -24.33
C ASN A 812 -15.36 27.28 -23.64
N SER A 813 -15.41 27.04 -22.35
CA SER A 813 -16.67 27.00 -21.60
C SER A 813 -16.42 27.42 -20.14
N ASP A 814 -17.39 28.13 -19.59
CA ASP A 814 -17.41 28.46 -18.16
C ASP A 814 -18.15 27.39 -17.33
N LYS A 815 -18.52 26.25 -17.95
CA LYS A 815 -19.14 25.12 -17.25
C LYS A 815 -18.12 24.49 -16.30
N ARG A 816 -18.57 24.19 -15.09
CA ARG A 816 -17.77 23.47 -14.09
C ARG A 816 -17.73 21.98 -14.40
N ASP A 817 -16.75 21.26 -13.86
CA ASP A 817 -16.66 19.81 -13.97
C ASP A 817 -17.88 19.14 -13.28
N PRO A 818 -18.76 18.49 -14.04
CA PRO A 818 -19.94 17.84 -13.45
C PRO A 818 -19.61 16.62 -12.59
N ASN A 819 -18.39 16.10 -12.68
CA ASN A 819 -17.93 14.98 -11.88
C ASN A 819 -17.56 15.38 -10.45
N VAL A 820 -17.38 16.67 -10.18
CA VAL A 820 -17.13 17.16 -8.82
C VAL A 820 -18.47 17.46 -8.15
N GLN A 821 -19.05 16.44 -7.55
CA GLN A 821 -20.26 16.53 -6.72
C GLN A 821 -19.86 16.66 -5.26
N VAL A 822 -20.66 17.38 -4.48
CA VAL A 822 -20.40 17.58 -3.04
C VAL A 822 -21.49 16.93 -2.21
N VAL A 823 -21.10 16.39 -1.07
CA VAL A 823 -22.00 15.79 -0.08
C VAL A 823 -21.76 16.41 1.30
N PRO A 824 -22.79 16.52 2.14
CA PRO A 824 -22.62 17.02 3.48
C PRO A 824 -21.92 15.97 4.37
N GLU A 825 -20.99 16.44 5.21
CA GLU A 825 -20.34 15.63 6.22
C GLU A 825 -19.97 16.50 7.43
N ARG A 826 -20.45 16.15 8.63
CA ARG A 826 -20.17 16.89 9.88
C ARG A 826 -20.41 18.40 9.75
N GLU A 827 -21.59 18.77 9.24
CA GLU A 827 -22.02 20.17 9.01
C GLU A 827 -21.15 20.97 8.01
N GLN A 828 -20.33 20.30 7.23
CA GLN A 828 -19.52 20.85 6.17
C GLN A 828 -19.79 20.12 4.84
N HIS A 829 -19.21 20.58 3.75
CA HIS A 829 -19.29 19.93 2.45
C HIS A 829 -17.94 19.31 2.09
N ARG A 830 -17.98 18.13 1.51
CA ARG A 830 -16.81 17.51 0.89
C ARG A 830 -17.14 16.95 -0.50
N PRO A 831 -16.14 16.75 -1.35
CA PRO A 831 -16.35 16.01 -2.59
C PRO A 831 -16.89 14.61 -2.33
N ALA A 832 -17.85 14.20 -3.17
CA ALA A 832 -18.41 12.85 -3.15
C ALA A 832 -17.36 11.82 -3.56
N THR A 833 -17.32 10.69 -2.86
CA THR A 833 -16.53 9.55 -3.31
C THR A 833 -17.12 8.96 -4.60
N PRO A 834 -16.38 8.16 -5.36
CA PRO A 834 -16.90 7.53 -6.57
C PRO A 834 -18.19 6.74 -6.35
N TYR A 835 -18.40 6.19 -5.15
CA TYR A 835 -19.59 5.42 -4.79
C TYR A 835 -20.80 6.27 -4.41
N GLU A 836 -20.57 7.53 -4.04
CA GLU A 836 -21.63 8.49 -3.68
C GLU A 836 -22.07 9.35 -4.86
N ARG A 837 -21.33 9.33 -5.97
CA ARG A 837 -21.64 10.15 -7.15
C ARG A 837 -22.91 9.66 -7.83
N ILE A 838 -23.82 10.58 -8.08
CA ILE A 838 -24.97 10.33 -8.92
C ILE A 838 -24.49 10.34 -10.36
N PRO A 839 -24.77 9.31 -11.18
CA PRO A 839 -24.42 9.31 -12.60
C PRO A 839 -25.05 10.54 -13.31
N VAL A 840 -24.21 11.35 -13.89
CA VAL A 840 -24.67 12.48 -14.70
C VAL A 840 -25.01 11.92 -16.08
N THR A 841 -26.30 11.78 -16.39
CA THR A 841 -26.74 11.52 -17.75
C THR A 841 -26.60 12.80 -18.54
N LEU A 842 -25.68 12.83 -19.50
CA LEU A 842 -25.63 13.91 -20.48
C LEU A 842 -26.93 13.84 -21.28
N VAL A 843 -27.86 14.72 -21.01
CA VAL A 843 -29.00 14.98 -21.92
C VAL A 843 -28.37 15.79 -23.06
N GLU A 844 -28.27 15.19 -24.24
CA GLU A 844 -28.05 15.95 -25.47
C GLU A 844 -29.22 16.94 -25.60
N GLU A 845 -28.98 18.19 -25.28
CA GLU A 845 -29.87 19.25 -25.72
C GLU A 845 -29.79 19.29 -27.26
N ASN A 846 -30.79 18.75 -27.90
CA ASN A 846 -31.01 18.95 -29.32
C ASN A 846 -31.13 20.45 -29.57
N ALA A 847 -30.08 21.05 -30.16
CA ALA A 847 -30.08 22.41 -30.67
C ALA A 847 -30.89 22.52 -31.95
#